data_75532d957b95a9b6a078bcb8de5e2be5
#
_entry.id   75532d957b95a9b6a078bcb8de5e2be5
#
_cell.length_a   1.000
_cell.length_b   1.000
_cell.length_c   1.000
_cell.angle_alpha   90.00
_cell.angle_beta   90.00
_cell.angle_gamma   90.00
#
_symmetry.space_group_name_H-M   'P 1'
#
loop_
_entity.id
_entity.type
_entity.pdbx_description
1 polymer ?
#
loop_
_entity_poly.entity_id
_entity_poly.type
_entity_poly.pdbx_seq_one_letter_code
_entity_poly.pdbx_strand_id
1 'polypeptide(L)'
;MIQLNQLARTSALALAAASLWPAAAVAQDAPPAAPQGQAPAEAGPPAAADGAVAAAPGSGDIVVTGLRRSLQTAQALKRDSDQIVDAVVAEDIGKLPDNNASEALARITGVQVNRSSDEAGGVQVRGLPNLTTTYNGREMFTAELRNVALQDFPAGALAGLEVYKTTSADLIEGGIAGLINVRSRRPFDFDGFQIAGAVRGTYGDQARKYDPNFNVLVTDRWDTSIGELGALVNVSYTQLHYLTSSRYINGNIVSPGANQPVDGPRDFVLPESAGVYYDRGKRWRPSVNGTIQWRPAPNLEFYVDGLFQGARTDVANDFAGFDLVNNNPALTNIVRNAAEPGTLESVTVTPDFANDRGIDFSRSTRAGRTNAYQGAIGGSWKTGRATLTTDFAYTDSKAEYTDYNVDFAPATAQSANLVFDIGGQDGGAQFGLPGFAANDPNSYILRGIYDRRSLATGKGIQWRVDLKLDTELPVITQLDVGFRLTDRDARLQSGGRYATLRPLGLRLSDIPGGDTGTPIDRGFRGGQAPGLSQWYAPTRSGIVDNIEALRDLARNGLDQIGTANAQAERALWNSDIPAYVQNERLDALEKSYAFYGQFHYGFDVGGVPVDGVVGARIVNTKAQLTGNALVDGELRTTTSRQNYVDVLPSASFRAKFTDQLQLRLSATETRTRPEYNQLNPAVTIGSPGVTPITGNSGNINLQPILSTNYDASLEWYFSKTGSLTGAIFRRDVQGFITNLNSQVDLGYPTLVTVNRPENGGKGRLQGAEVAFQTFFDFLPGVLSGFGTQLNATYIDASQALPVSLGEAGQDSDIPGVSKWSYNAVGIYEKGPVSARLAYNWRSRVTNFFATDPAGQLIGAEFNRPIERLDFSLSVAAIEAVTLTFDVSNITGSPYRALRAVPGLANASYPRDVRYESRVFALGARFRF
;
A
#
# COMPACT_ATOMS: atom_id res chain seq x y z
N MET A 1 41.55 -20.57 -4.75
CA MET A 1 41.12 -19.29 -4.18
C MET A 1 40.55 -18.31 -5.21
N ILE A 2 41.05 -18.29 -6.45
CA ILE A 2 40.57 -17.33 -7.49
C ILE A 2 39.22 -17.76 -8.12
N GLN A 3 38.90 -19.06 -8.13
CA GLN A 3 37.64 -19.57 -8.70
C GLN A 3 36.42 -19.48 -7.77
N LEU A 4 36.60 -19.43 -6.46
CA LEU A 4 35.47 -19.20 -5.51
C LEU A 4 34.89 -17.78 -5.62
N ASN A 5 35.70 -16.80 -6.02
CA ASN A 5 35.25 -15.42 -6.15
C ASN A 5 34.31 -15.15 -7.35
N GLN A 6 34.35 -15.96 -8.39
CA GLN A 6 33.54 -15.71 -9.59
C GLN A 6 32.12 -16.27 -9.47
N LEU A 7 31.95 -17.40 -8.80
CA LEU A 7 30.63 -18.03 -8.62
C LEU A 7 29.80 -17.37 -7.51
N ALA A 8 30.46 -16.86 -6.48
CA ALA A 8 29.78 -16.04 -5.48
C ALA A 8 29.19 -14.73 -6.08
N ARG A 9 29.77 -14.23 -7.17
CA ARG A 9 29.25 -13.02 -7.86
C ARG A 9 28.05 -13.30 -8.74
N THR A 10 27.99 -14.43 -9.42
CA THR A 10 26.82 -14.84 -10.23
C THR A 10 25.62 -15.21 -9.35
N SER A 11 25.87 -15.93 -8.26
CA SER A 11 24.80 -16.25 -7.29
C SER A 11 24.28 -15.01 -6.57
N ALA A 12 25.12 -13.99 -6.34
CA ALA A 12 24.69 -12.74 -5.70
C ALA A 12 23.93 -11.82 -6.66
N LEU A 13 24.22 -11.81 -7.96
CA LEU A 13 23.44 -11.07 -8.94
C LEU A 13 22.08 -11.74 -9.18
N ALA A 14 22.01 -13.05 -9.25
CA ALA A 14 20.77 -13.79 -9.34
C ALA A 14 19.96 -13.73 -8.03
N LEU A 15 20.61 -13.79 -6.86
CA LEU A 15 19.96 -13.53 -5.58
C LEU A 15 19.59 -12.05 -5.40
N ALA A 16 20.42 -11.11 -5.85
CA ALA A 16 20.08 -9.68 -5.83
C ALA A 16 18.96 -9.35 -6.82
N ALA A 17 18.93 -9.92 -8.02
CA ALA A 17 17.81 -9.80 -8.94
C ALA A 17 16.56 -10.50 -8.40
N ALA A 18 16.70 -11.65 -7.78
CA ALA A 18 15.58 -12.38 -7.21
C ALA A 18 15.13 -11.85 -5.83
N SER A 19 16.02 -11.27 -5.03
CA SER A 19 15.65 -10.61 -3.77
C SER A 19 15.16 -9.18 -3.95
N LEU A 20 15.55 -8.48 -5.02
CA LEU A 20 14.99 -7.20 -5.42
C LEU A 20 13.62 -7.36 -6.09
N TRP A 21 13.32 -8.54 -6.65
CA TRP A 21 12.14 -8.77 -7.46
C TRP A 21 10.81 -8.82 -6.71
N PRO A 22 10.64 -9.53 -5.59
CA PRO A 22 9.39 -9.45 -4.82
C PRO A 22 9.19 -8.10 -4.15
N ALA A 23 10.27 -7.43 -3.76
CA ALA A 23 10.22 -6.06 -3.27
C ALA A 23 9.96 -5.05 -4.41
N ALA A 24 10.44 -5.30 -5.63
CA ALA A 24 10.25 -4.37 -6.74
C ALA A 24 8.80 -4.32 -7.24
N ALA A 25 8.06 -5.42 -7.23
CA ALA A 25 6.63 -5.38 -7.60
C ALA A 25 5.74 -4.75 -6.52
N VAL A 26 6.21 -4.70 -5.27
CA VAL A 26 5.49 -4.12 -4.13
C VAL A 26 6.20 -2.89 -3.58
N ALA A 27 7.52 -2.80 -3.71
CA ALA A 27 8.35 -1.75 -3.11
C ALA A 27 8.82 -0.68 -4.08
N GLN A 28 8.57 -0.83 -5.39
CA GLN A 28 8.79 0.30 -6.30
C GLN A 28 7.76 1.41 -6.13
N ASP A 29 6.68 1.14 -5.41
CA ASP A 29 5.64 2.12 -5.15
C ASP A 29 5.60 2.64 -3.74
N ALA A 30 6.36 2.05 -2.86
CA ALA A 30 6.57 2.64 -1.56
C ALA A 30 8.00 3.14 -1.49
N PRO A 31 8.25 4.34 -1.01
CA PRO A 31 9.44 4.56 -0.22
C PRO A 31 9.54 3.37 0.74
N PRO A 32 10.74 2.94 1.17
CA PRO A 32 10.86 1.79 2.05
C PRO A 32 9.76 1.89 3.07
N ALA A 33 8.84 0.94 3.02
CA ALA A 33 7.50 1.09 3.57
C ALA A 33 7.60 1.64 4.98
N ALA A 34 7.28 2.90 5.12
CA ALA A 34 6.99 3.40 6.44
C ALA A 34 5.86 2.53 6.96
N PRO A 35 6.00 2.00 8.14
CA PRO A 35 5.12 1.00 8.69
C PRO A 35 3.69 1.50 8.70
N GLN A 36 2.80 0.74 8.12
CA GLN A 36 1.39 0.90 8.37
C GLN A 36 1.13 0.36 9.77
N GLY A 37 1.03 1.24 10.70
CA GLY A 37 0.68 0.92 12.08
C GLY A 37 -0.83 0.83 12.27
N GLN A 38 -1.17 0.21 13.31
CA GLN A 38 -2.43 -0.37 13.78
C GLN A 38 -3.51 0.62 14.23
N ALA A 39 -4.61 0.16 14.19
CA ALA A 39 -5.97 0.14 14.63
C ALA A 39 -6.24 0.43 16.13
N PRO A 40 -7.43 0.48 16.52
CA PRO A 40 -8.67 1.21 16.37
C PRO A 40 -9.17 1.89 17.62
N ALA A 41 -10.27 2.41 17.60
CA ALA A 41 -11.37 2.22 18.49
C ALA A 41 -12.58 3.02 18.08
N GLU A 42 -13.61 2.52 18.61
CA GLU A 42 -14.96 2.89 18.45
C GLU A 42 -15.19 4.35 18.85
N ALA A 43 -15.86 4.99 17.96
CA ALA A 43 -17.07 5.62 18.44
C ALA A 43 -17.95 4.47 18.93
N GLY A 44 -18.37 4.45 20.15
CA GLY A 44 -19.52 3.67 20.57
C GLY A 44 -20.59 3.85 19.49
N PRO A 45 -21.49 2.88 19.26
CA PRO A 45 -22.50 3.04 18.23
C PRO A 45 -22.94 4.49 18.32
N PRO A 46 -22.91 5.26 17.21
CA PRO A 46 -23.30 6.65 17.27
C PRO A 46 -24.52 6.62 18.14
N ALA A 47 -24.48 7.32 19.28
CA ALA A 47 -25.63 7.33 20.18
C ALA A 47 -26.76 7.51 19.24
N ALA A 48 -27.59 6.49 19.10
CA ALA A 48 -28.59 6.39 18.05
C ALA A 48 -29.14 7.77 18.02
N ALA A 49 -28.94 8.50 16.91
CA ALA A 49 -29.36 9.88 16.85
C ALA A 49 -30.81 9.81 17.27
N ASP A 50 -31.05 10.13 18.54
CA ASP A 50 -32.35 10.01 19.15
C ASP A 50 -33.24 10.82 18.28
N GLY A 51 -34.10 10.12 17.54
CA GLY A 51 -35.28 10.71 16.99
C GLY A 51 -35.04 11.78 15.97
N ALA A 52 -34.49 11.46 14.88
CA ALA A 52 -35.27 11.73 13.70
C ALA A 52 -35.82 10.38 13.24
N VAL A 53 -36.82 9.88 13.88
CA VAL A 53 -37.89 9.21 13.17
C VAL A 53 -38.22 10.21 12.06
N ALA A 54 -37.73 9.96 10.87
CA ALA A 54 -38.16 10.65 9.67
C ALA A 54 -39.67 10.41 9.67
N ALA A 55 -40.43 11.45 9.94
CA ALA A 55 -41.88 11.42 9.74
C ALA A 55 -42.09 10.73 8.40
N ALA A 56 -42.97 9.74 8.36
CA ALA A 56 -43.29 9.03 7.14
C ALA A 56 -43.49 10.06 6.04
N PRO A 57 -42.79 9.97 4.88
CA PRO A 57 -42.89 10.96 3.85
C PRO A 57 -44.35 11.07 3.44
N GLY A 58 -44.90 12.26 3.58
CA GLY A 58 -46.20 12.59 3.02
C GLY A 58 -46.17 12.26 1.54
N SER A 59 -47.22 11.68 1.02
CA SER A 59 -47.44 11.27 -0.36
C SER A 59 -47.07 12.42 -1.32
N GLY A 60 -45.84 12.41 -1.85
CA GLY A 60 -45.39 13.41 -2.80
C GLY A 60 -43.86 13.66 -2.87
N ASP A 61 -43.10 13.28 -1.84
CA ASP A 61 -41.66 13.45 -1.90
C ASP A 61 -41.00 12.25 -2.62
N ILE A 62 -40.36 12.54 -3.74
CA ILE A 62 -39.50 11.61 -4.45
C ILE A 62 -38.39 11.20 -3.47
N VAL A 63 -38.34 9.92 -3.13
CA VAL A 63 -37.30 9.35 -2.27
C VAL A 63 -35.92 9.63 -2.94
N VAL A 64 -35.20 10.62 -2.46
CA VAL A 64 -33.86 10.97 -2.94
C VAL A 64 -32.88 9.93 -2.39
N THR A 65 -32.70 8.84 -3.13
CA THR A 65 -31.61 7.89 -2.92
C THR A 65 -30.46 8.31 -3.83
N GLY A 66 -29.23 8.37 -3.33
CA GLY A 66 -28.10 8.64 -4.23
C GLY A 66 -26.99 9.47 -3.59
N LEU A 67 -26.20 10.13 -4.44
CA LEU A 67 -25.01 10.88 -4.09
C LEU A 67 -25.32 12.03 -3.10
N ARG A 68 -26.46 12.71 -3.26
CA ARG A 68 -26.89 13.77 -2.34
C ARG A 68 -27.02 13.28 -0.90
N ARG A 69 -27.67 12.11 -0.68
CA ARG A 69 -27.84 11.53 0.65
C ARG A 69 -26.49 11.10 1.24
N SER A 70 -25.62 10.49 0.44
CA SER A 70 -24.26 10.16 0.86
C SER A 70 -23.48 11.40 1.34
N LEU A 71 -23.53 12.48 0.58
CA LEU A 71 -22.87 13.74 0.94
C LEU A 71 -23.52 14.38 2.20
N GLN A 72 -24.85 14.34 2.34
CA GLN A 72 -25.54 14.83 3.54
C GLN A 72 -25.10 14.04 4.78
N THR A 73 -25.07 12.70 4.70
CA THR A 73 -24.64 11.84 5.82
C THR A 73 -23.17 12.06 6.17
N ALA A 74 -22.28 12.13 5.16
CA ALA A 74 -20.86 12.40 5.37
C ALA A 74 -20.64 13.80 6.01
N GLN A 75 -21.41 14.81 5.57
CA GLN A 75 -21.37 16.15 6.14
C GLN A 75 -21.88 16.18 7.60
N ALA A 76 -22.95 15.45 7.90
CA ALA A 76 -23.48 15.33 9.26
C ALA A 76 -22.47 14.64 10.19
N LEU A 77 -21.89 13.51 9.77
CA LEU A 77 -20.82 12.84 10.52
C LEU A 77 -19.64 13.78 10.82
N LYS A 78 -19.20 14.57 9.83
CA LYS A 78 -18.12 15.53 10.02
C LYS A 78 -18.53 16.63 11.00
N ARG A 79 -19.73 17.23 10.82
CA ARG A 79 -20.23 18.34 11.65
C ARG A 79 -20.42 17.97 13.11
N ASP A 80 -20.92 16.75 13.35
CA ASP A 80 -21.37 16.34 14.69
C ASP A 80 -20.27 15.61 15.48
N SER A 81 -19.21 15.11 14.84
CA SER A 81 -18.07 14.47 15.49
C SER A 81 -17.28 15.43 16.39
N ASP A 82 -16.70 14.93 17.48
CA ASP A 82 -15.76 15.66 18.34
C ASP A 82 -14.37 15.80 17.74
N GLN A 83 -14.01 14.90 16.82
CA GLN A 83 -12.73 14.89 16.09
C GLN A 83 -12.87 15.54 14.72
N ILE A 84 -11.75 15.95 14.12
CA ILE A 84 -11.72 16.31 12.70
C ILE A 84 -11.73 15.00 11.90
N VAL A 85 -12.90 14.66 11.39
CA VAL A 85 -13.15 13.46 10.59
C VAL A 85 -13.71 13.81 9.23
N ASP A 86 -13.31 13.06 8.21
CA ASP A 86 -13.94 13.04 6.90
C ASP A 86 -14.47 11.63 6.62
N ALA A 87 -15.60 11.52 5.96
CA ALA A 87 -16.21 10.23 5.67
C ALA A 87 -16.60 10.08 4.20
N VAL A 88 -16.46 8.85 3.69
CA VAL A 88 -17.13 8.41 2.47
C VAL A 88 -18.21 7.41 2.88
N VAL A 89 -19.47 7.77 2.68
CA VAL A 89 -20.61 6.93 3.00
C VAL A 89 -21.15 6.30 1.72
N ALA A 90 -21.45 5.01 1.74
CA ALA A 90 -22.04 4.33 0.59
C ALA A 90 -23.41 4.94 0.30
N GLU A 91 -23.60 5.42 -0.92
CA GLU A 91 -24.84 6.08 -1.35
C GLU A 91 -26.04 5.15 -1.31
N ASP A 92 -25.81 3.87 -1.59
CA ASP A 92 -26.78 2.78 -1.59
C ASP A 92 -26.04 1.47 -1.37
N ILE A 93 -26.76 0.37 -1.22
CA ILE A 93 -26.15 -0.95 -1.03
C ILE A 93 -25.31 -1.29 -2.28
N GLY A 94 -24.04 -1.55 -2.08
CA GLY A 94 -23.11 -1.82 -3.19
C GLY A 94 -22.68 -0.62 -4.01
N LYS A 95 -22.92 0.62 -3.55
CA LYS A 95 -22.66 1.85 -4.31
C LYS A 95 -21.54 2.72 -3.76
N LEU A 96 -20.38 2.18 -3.43
CA LEU A 96 -19.16 2.94 -3.64
C LEU A 96 -18.82 2.83 -5.14
N PRO A 97 -18.63 3.94 -5.85
CA PRO A 97 -18.37 3.92 -7.30
C PRO A 97 -16.99 3.34 -7.66
N ASP A 98 -16.28 2.84 -6.69
CA ASP A 98 -14.89 2.43 -6.74
C ASP A 98 -14.79 0.89 -6.66
N ASN A 99 -13.64 0.35 -7.04
CA ASN A 99 -13.41 -1.10 -7.00
C ASN A 99 -13.06 -1.58 -5.58
N ASN A 100 -12.37 -0.74 -4.80
CA ASN A 100 -11.93 -1.05 -3.43
C ASN A 100 -11.95 0.19 -2.52
N ALA A 101 -11.70 -0.01 -1.23
CA ALA A 101 -11.71 1.05 -0.23
C ALA A 101 -10.67 2.16 -0.49
N SER A 102 -9.46 1.82 -0.96
CA SER A 102 -8.41 2.80 -1.25
C SER A 102 -8.81 3.78 -2.36
N GLU A 103 -9.51 3.31 -3.39
CA GLU A 103 -10.03 4.15 -4.47
C GLU A 103 -11.01 5.21 -3.94
N ALA A 104 -11.91 4.79 -3.05
CA ALA A 104 -12.91 5.68 -2.46
C ALA A 104 -12.27 6.79 -1.61
N LEU A 105 -11.19 6.49 -0.91
CA LEU A 105 -10.45 7.43 -0.06
C LEU A 105 -9.72 8.52 -0.84
N ALA A 106 -9.37 8.30 -2.09
CA ALA A 106 -8.67 9.28 -2.92
C ALA A 106 -9.38 10.63 -3.08
N ARG A 107 -10.67 10.71 -2.74
CA ARG A 107 -11.49 11.93 -2.84
C ARG A 107 -11.54 12.76 -1.58
N ILE A 108 -11.08 12.20 -0.46
CA ILE A 108 -11.06 12.89 0.83
C ILE A 108 -9.94 13.94 0.82
N THR A 109 -10.26 15.13 1.33
CA THR A 109 -9.30 16.22 1.49
C THR A 109 -8.09 15.76 2.32
N GLY A 110 -6.88 16.08 1.86
CA GLY A 110 -5.65 15.65 2.54
C GLY A 110 -5.30 14.17 2.41
N VAL A 111 -6.10 13.37 1.68
CA VAL A 111 -5.79 11.97 1.40
C VAL A 111 -5.14 11.85 0.03
N GLN A 112 -4.03 11.13 -0.02
CA GLN A 112 -3.30 10.78 -1.24
C GLN A 112 -3.25 9.25 -1.36
N VAL A 113 -3.33 8.74 -2.58
CA VAL A 113 -3.26 7.29 -2.85
C VAL A 113 -2.13 7.01 -3.82
N ASN A 114 -1.34 6.01 -3.50
CA ASN A 114 -0.36 5.46 -4.41
C ASN A 114 -1.01 4.35 -5.24
N ARG A 115 -0.65 4.28 -6.52
CA ARG A 115 -1.20 3.31 -7.45
C ARG A 115 -0.11 2.43 -8.02
N SER A 116 -0.44 1.17 -8.23
CA SER A 116 0.39 0.22 -8.96
C SER A 116 -0.47 -0.88 -9.55
N SER A 117 -0.03 -1.42 -10.67
CA SER A 117 -0.68 -2.57 -11.30
C SER A 117 -2.20 -2.36 -11.46
N ASP A 118 -2.57 -1.19 -12.01
CA ASP A 118 -3.93 -0.73 -12.28
C ASP A 118 -4.83 -0.53 -11.05
N GLU A 119 -4.29 -0.51 -9.83
CA GLU A 119 -5.05 -0.44 -8.59
C GLU A 119 -4.51 0.62 -7.61
N ALA A 120 -5.41 1.27 -6.86
CA ALA A 120 -5.03 2.08 -5.70
C ALA A 120 -4.72 1.16 -4.51
N GLY A 121 -3.53 1.26 -3.96
CA GLY A 121 -3.05 0.47 -2.84
C GLY A 121 -2.76 1.32 -1.60
N GLY A 122 -1.58 1.89 -1.53
CA GLY A 122 -1.12 2.67 -0.38
C GLY A 122 -1.92 3.97 -0.20
N VAL A 123 -2.39 4.22 1.01
CA VAL A 123 -3.12 5.43 1.39
C VAL A 123 -2.26 6.25 2.33
N GLN A 124 -2.24 7.55 2.12
CA GLN A 124 -1.53 8.53 2.94
C GLN A 124 -2.51 9.60 3.40
N VAL A 125 -2.47 9.99 4.66
CA VAL A 125 -3.21 11.14 5.18
C VAL A 125 -2.23 12.25 5.48
N ARG A 126 -2.44 13.43 4.88
CA ARG A 126 -1.53 14.57 4.98
C ARG A 126 -0.08 14.21 4.63
N GLY A 127 0.07 13.35 3.62
CA GLY A 127 1.35 12.89 3.10
C GLY A 127 2.04 11.79 3.91
N LEU A 128 1.53 11.37 5.07
CA LEU A 128 2.09 10.29 5.87
C LEU A 128 1.38 8.96 5.62
N PRO A 129 2.11 7.86 5.42
CA PRO A 129 1.55 6.52 5.23
C PRO A 129 1.26 5.80 6.56
N ASN A 130 1.71 6.34 7.69
CA ASN A 130 1.66 5.75 9.03
C ASN A 130 0.24 5.79 9.61
N LEU A 131 -0.66 5.07 8.96
CA LEU A 131 -2.07 4.98 9.27
C LEU A 131 -2.38 3.80 10.17
N THR A 132 -3.48 3.93 10.83
CA THR A 132 -4.16 2.86 11.52
C THR A 132 -5.45 2.51 10.78
N THR A 133 -5.69 1.23 10.50
CA THR A 133 -6.90 0.74 9.81
C THR A 133 -7.71 -0.16 10.73
N THR A 134 -9.04 0.02 10.76
CA THR A 134 -9.97 -0.83 11.50
C THR A 134 -11.14 -1.30 10.67
N TYR A 135 -11.76 -2.37 11.13
CA TYR A 135 -13.04 -2.87 10.65
C TYR A 135 -14.05 -2.87 11.80
N ASN A 136 -15.10 -2.05 11.69
CA ASN A 136 -16.09 -1.82 12.75
C ASN A 136 -15.43 -1.49 14.11
N GLY A 137 -14.37 -0.66 14.09
CA GLY A 137 -13.67 -0.29 15.29
C GLY A 137 -12.70 -1.34 15.85
N ARG A 138 -12.43 -2.43 15.20
CA ARG A 138 -11.53 -3.51 15.63
C ARG A 138 -10.33 -3.62 14.72
N GLU A 139 -9.19 -3.93 15.30
CA GLU A 139 -8.01 -4.29 14.54
C GLU A 139 -8.25 -5.61 13.80
N MET A 140 -7.91 -5.65 12.53
CA MET A 140 -7.89 -6.87 11.75
C MET A 140 -6.44 -7.29 11.51
N PHE A 141 -5.88 -7.99 12.49
CA PHE A 141 -4.47 -8.26 12.58
C PHE A 141 -3.97 -9.25 11.54
N THR A 142 -2.86 -8.91 10.87
CA THR A 142 -2.09 -9.82 10.02
C THR A 142 -0.60 -9.76 10.39
N ALA A 143 0.12 -10.87 10.21
CA ALA A 143 1.57 -10.87 10.42
C ALA A 143 2.33 -10.26 9.23
N GLU A 144 1.73 -10.22 8.06
CA GLU A 144 2.36 -9.71 6.83
C GLU A 144 2.50 -8.18 6.85
N LEU A 145 1.41 -7.47 7.18
CA LEU A 145 1.33 -6.00 7.16
C LEU A 145 0.74 -5.43 8.45
N ARG A 146 0.82 -6.12 9.56
CA ARG A 146 0.10 -5.85 10.82
C ARG A 146 -1.42 -5.71 10.67
N ASN A 147 -1.92 -5.20 9.53
CA ASN A 147 -3.34 -5.04 9.19
C ASN A 147 -3.66 -5.60 7.81
N VAL A 148 -4.93 -5.87 7.57
CA VAL A 148 -5.43 -6.12 6.20
C VAL A 148 -5.30 -4.84 5.38
N ALA A 149 -4.75 -4.97 4.17
CA ALA A 149 -4.60 -3.85 3.28
C ALA A 149 -5.96 -3.27 2.84
N LEU A 150 -6.10 -1.96 2.82
CA LEU A 150 -7.36 -1.28 2.46
C LEU A 150 -7.88 -1.67 1.07
N GLN A 151 -6.98 -1.94 0.12
CA GLN A 151 -7.34 -2.42 -1.21
C GLN A 151 -8.00 -3.80 -1.22
N ASP A 152 -7.83 -4.59 -0.16
CA ASP A 152 -8.43 -5.92 -0.07
C ASP A 152 -9.89 -5.89 0.38
N PHE A 153 -10.39 -4.74 0.85
CA PHE A 153 -11.80 -4.54 1.14
C PHE A 153 -12.57 -4.15 -0.14
N PRO A 154 -13.44 -5.05 -0.67
CA PRO A 154 -14.28 -4.73 -1.81
C PRO A 154 -15.26 -3.60 -1.45
N ALA A 155 -15.35 -2.58 -2.30
CA ALA A 155 -16.20 -1.43 -2.05
C ALA A 155 -17.69 -1.80 -1.82
N GLY A 156 -18.17 -2.85 -2.50
CA GLY A 156 -19.55 -3.34 -2.34
C GLY A 156 -19.87 -3.96 -0.98
N ALA A 157 -18.86 -4.31 -0.17
CA ALA A 157 -19.06 -4.88 1.17
C ALA A 157 -19.21 -3.82 2.27
N LEU A 158 -19.04 -2.53 1.94
CA LEU A 158 -18.86 -1.46 2.91
C LEU A 158 -20.12 -0.59 3.08
N ALA A 159 -20.36 -0.13 4.30
CA ALA A 159 -21.31 0.94 4.61
C ALA A 159 -20.64 2.32 4.45
N GLY A 160 -19.34 2.41 4.76
CA GLY A 160 -18.58 3.64 4.65
C GLY A 160 -17.15 3.50 5.14
N LEU A 161 -16.42 4.59 4.98
CA LEU A 161 -15.04 4.78 5.40
C LEU A 161 -14.96 6.10 6.17
N GLU A 162 -14.40 6.07 7.36
CA GLU A 162 -14.21 7.24 8.21
C GLU A 162 -12.71 7.49 8.36
N VAL A 163 -12.26 8.70 8.06
CA VAL A 163 -10.86 9.11 8.17
C VAL A 163 -10.72 10.12 9.31
N TYR A 164 -10.26 9.66 10.44
CA TYR A 164 -9.98 10.48 11.61
C TYR A 164 -8.60 11.12 11.49
N LYS A 165 -8.57 12.43 11.27
CA LYS A 165 -7.33 13.22 11.17
C LYS A 165 -6.81 13.67 12.54
N THR A 166 -7.67 13.67 13.56
CA THR A 166 -7.36 13.88 14.97
C THR A 166 -7.93 12.72 15.79
N THR A 167 -7.36 12.46 16.97
CA THR A 167 -7.73 11.35 17.83
C THR A 167 -8.24 11.84 19.17
N SER A 168 -9.04 11.01 19.87
CA SER A 168 -9.44 11.18 21.27
C SER A 168 -8.99 9.98 22.09
N ALA A 169 -9.09 10.05 23.41
CA ALA A 169 -8.55 9.02 24.29
C ALA A 169 -9.29 7.68 24.19
N ASP A 170 -10.58 7.67 23.85
CA ASP A 170 -11.40 6.48 23.61
C ASP A 170 -11.02 5.76 22.32
N LEU A 171 -10.48 6.50 21.34
CA LEU A 171 -9.96 5.91 20.12
C LEU A 171 -8.66 5.17 20.42
N ILE A 172 -8.44 4.02 19.82
CA ILE A 172 -7.18 3.30 19.98
C ILE A 172 -6.06 4.09 19.29
N GLU A 173 -4.83 3.77 19.68
CA GLU A 173 -3.63 4.45 19.18
C GLU A 173 -3.66 4.57 17.64
N GLY A 174 -4.14 5.69 17.15
CA GLY A 174 -4.04 6.05 15.75
C GLY A 174 -2.57 6.18 15.35
N GLY A 175 -2.22 5.77 14.14
CA GLY A 175 -0.91 6.08 13.58
C GLY A 175 -0.65 7.58 13.57
N ILE A 176 0.61 8.00 13.39
CA ILE A 176 0.94 9.43 13.34
C ILE A 176 0.24 10.19 12.20
N ALA A 177 -0.26 9.48 11.21
CA ALA A 177 -1.05 10.02 10.10
C ALA A 177 -2.56 10.12 10.42
N GLY A 178 -3.07 9.29 11.33
CA GLY A 178 -4.47 9.20 11.71
C GLY A 178 -5.02 7.78 11.66
N LEU A 179 -6.35 7.66 11.69
CA LEU A 179 -7.10 6.41 11.73
C LEU A 179 -8.09 6.33 10.54
N ILE A 180 -8.18 5.17 9.92
CA ILE A 180 -9.22 4.86 8.93
C ILE A 180 -10.08 3.73 9.48
N ASN A 181 -11.35 3.99 9.71
CA ASN A 181 -12.32 2.97 10.12
C ASN A 181 -13.17 2.52 8.93
N VAL A 182 -13.07 1.24 8.62
CA VAL A 182 -13.88 0.56 7.59
C VAL A 182 -15.14 0.04 8.26
N ARG A 183 -16.31 0.53 7.82
CA ARG A 183 -17.60 0.13 8.40
C ARG A 183 -18.35 -0.82 7.49
N SER A 184 -18.89 -1.89 8.05
CA SER A 184 -19.90 -2.74 7.41
C SER A 184 -21.31 -2.29 7.79
N ARG A 185 -22.30 -2.75 7.01
CA ARG A 185 -23.72 -2.61 7.37
C ARG A 185 -24.10 -3.64 8.42
N ARG A 186 -25.13 -3.30 9.21
CA ARG A 186 -25.73 -4.17 10.22
C ARG A 186 -27.23 -4.36 9.95
N PRO A 187 -27.85 -5.43 10.46
CA PRO A 187 -29.28 -5.71 10.21
C PRO A 187 -30.20 -4.57 10.61
N PHE A 188 -29.93 -3.91 11.75
CA PHE A 188 -30.78 -2.82 12.25
C PHE A 188 -30.61 -1.49 11.49
N ASP A 189 -29.74 -1.44 10.50
CA ASP A 189 -29.65 -0.34 9.52
C ASP A 189 -30.80 -0.43 8.49
N PHE A 190 -31.63 -1.48 8.53
CA PHE A 190 -32.72 -1.78 7.58
C PHE A 190 -34.04 -1.99 8.28
N ASP A 191 -35.14 -1.68 7.58
CA ASP A 191 -36.51 -1.76 8.12
C ASP A 191 -37.20 -3.11 7.87
N GLY A 192 -36.46 -4.20 7.59
CA GLY A 192 -36.99 -5.52 7.33
C GLY A 192 -36.23 -6.26 6.26
N PHE A 193 -36.90 -7.19 5.57
CA PHE A 193 -36.27 -7.99 4.53
C PHE A 193 -35.84 -7.17 3.34
N GLN A 194 -34.55 -7.30 2.96
CA GLN A 194 -34.02 -6.72 1.75
C GLN A 194 -32.99 -7.63 1.09
N ILE A 195 -33.04 -7.68 -0.23
CA ILE A 195 -31.97 -8.24 -1.07
C ILE A 195 -31.43 -7.11 -1.94
N ALA A 196 -30.15 -6.88 -1.87
CA ALA A 196 -29.50 -5.87 -2.71
C ALA A 196 -28.14 -6.33 -3.19
N GLY A 197 -27.70 -5.80 -4.31
CA GLY A 197 -26.39 -6.13 -4.83
C GLY A 197 -26.02 -5.44 -6.13
N ALA A 198 -24.90 -5.83 -6.67
CA ALA A 198 -24.40 -5.37 -7.95
C ALA A 198 -23.69 -6.50 -8.71
N VAL A 199 -23.80 -6.47 -10.02
CA VAL A 199 -22.98 -7.25 -10.94
C VAL A 199 -22.32 -6.28 -11.91
N ARG A 200 -21.02 -6.43 -12.14
CA ARG A 200 -20.21 -5.51 -12.93
C ARG A 200 -19.15 -6.29 -13.73
N GLY A 201 -19.04 -5.99 -15.00
CA GLY A 201 -17.93 -6.43 -15.83
C GLY A 201 -16.95 -5.28 -16.04
N THR A 202 -15.65 -5.50 -15.83
CA THR A 202 -14.60 -4.53 -16.10
C THR A 202 -13.70 -4.98 -17.22
N TYR A 203 -13.13 -4.03 -17.98
CA TYR A 203 -12.19 -4.27 -19.06
C TYR A 203 -11.03 -3.29 -19.00
N GLY A 204 -9.80 -3.80 -18.86
CA GLY A 204 -8.57 -3.02 -18.91
C GLY A 204 -7.95 -3.03 -20.31
N ASP A 205 -7.64 -1.85 -20.88
CA ASP A 205 -7.13 -1.73 -22.26
C ASP A 205 -5.70 -2.25 -22.42
N GLN A 206 -4.86 -2.22 -21.36
CA GLN A 206 -3.51 -2.81 -21.38
C GLN A 206 -3.59 -4.35 -21.28
N ALA A 207 -4.27 -4.88 -20.27
CA ALA A 207 -4.43 -6.31 -20.06
C ALA A 207 -5.34 -6.96 -21.11
N ARG A 208 -6.31 -6.23 -21.67
CA ARG A 208 -7.36 -6.65 -22.62
C ARG A 208 -8.10 -7.89 -22.14
N LYS A 209 -8.44 -7.90 -20.86
CA LYS A 209 -9.19 -8.96 -20.19
C LYS A 209 -10.47 -8.40 -19.61
N TYR A 210 -11.49 -9.26 -19.54
CA TYR A 210 -12.74 -8.97 -18.86
C TYR A 210 -12.73 -9.60 -17.47
N ASP A 211 -13.18 -8.83 -16.48
CA ASP A 211 -13.19 -9.24 -15.08
C ASP A 211 -14.59 -9.12 -14.49
N PRO A 212 -15.15 -10.21 -13.95
CA PRO A 212 -16.42 -10.17 -13.24
C PRO A 212 -16.23 -9.65 -11.81
N ASN A 213 -17.11 -8.77 -11.40
CA ASN A 213 -17.20 -8.29 -10.03
C ASN A 213 -18.65 -8.36 -9.59
N PHE A 214 -18.93 -8.82 -8.38
CA PHE A 214 -20.28 -8.84 -7.83
C PHE A 214 -20.28 -8.70 -6.31
N ASN A 215 -21.37 -8.22 -5.80
CA ASN A 215 -21.73 -8.31 -4.38
C ASN A 215 -23.24 -8.57 -4.24
N VAL A 216 -23.61 -9.31 -3.20
CA VAL A 216 -24.99 -9.59 -2.83
C VAL A 216 -25.10 -9.51 -1.32
N LEU A 217 -26.04 -8.70 -0.85
CA LEU A 217 -26.40 -8.54 0.54
C LEU A 217 -27.84 -9.01 0.73
N VAL A 218 -28.05 -9.83 1.75
CA VAL A 218 -29.38 -10.25 2.21
C VAL A 218 -29.48 -9.90 3.69
N THR A 219 -30.54 -9.25 4.07
CA THR A 219 -30.80 -8.87 5.46
C THR A 219 -32.29 -9.00 5.80
N ASP A 220 -32.55 -9.27 7.06
CA ASP A 220 -33.91 -9.20 7.59
C ASP A 220 -33.90 -8.81 9.07
N ARG A 221 -35.05 -8.31 9.54
CA ARG A 221 -35.27 -7.85 10.90
C ARG A 221 -36.66 -8.30 11.35
N TRP A 222 -36.75 -8.90 12.53
CA TRP A 222 -37.96 -9.52 13.05
C TRP A 222 -38.26 -9.07 14.48
N ASP A 223 -39.50 -8.70 14.74
CA ASP A 223 -40.01 -8.56 16.08
C ASP A 223 -40.42 -9.93 16.62
N THR A 224 -39.86 -10.33 17.75
CA THR A 224 -40.09 -11.65 18.36
C THR A 224 -40.48 -11.52 19.82
N SER A 225 -40.95 -12.64 20.43
CA SER A 225 -41.27 -12.67 21.86
C SER A 225 -40.04 -12.47 22.77
N ILE A 226 -38.84 -12.63 22.27
CA ILE A 226 -37.59 -12.40 23.00
C ILE A 226 -36.91 -11.06 22.64
N GLY A 227 -37.64 -10.17 21.98
CA GLY A 227 -37.15 -8.88 21.50
C GLY A 227 -36.89 -8.87 19.98
N GLU A 228 -36.28 -7.82 19.53
CA GLU A 228 -35.97 -7.60 18.14
C GLU A 228 -34.72 -8.38 17.72
N LEU A 229 -34.78 -9.13 16.64
CA LEU A 229 -33.69 -9.87 16.04
C LEU A 229 -33.43 -9.37 14.64
N GLY A 230 -32.16 -9.38 14.21
CA GLY A 230 -31.80 -9.10 12.84
C GLY A 230 -30.63 -9.97 12.40
N ALA A 231 -30.61 -10.33 11.13
CA ALA A 231 -29.53 -11.05 10.50
C ALA A 231 -29.16 -10.43 9.15
N LEU A 232 -27.87 -10.39 8.87
CA LEU A 232 -27.32 -9.88 7.60
C LEU A 232 -26.20 -10.79 7.13
N VAL A 233 -26.18 -11.08 5.85
CA VAL A 233 -25.03 -11.70 5.17
C VAL A 233 -24.75 -10.91 3.89
N ASN A 234 -23.47 -10.61 3.66
CA ASN A 234 -23.01 -10.01 2.42
C ASN A 234 -21.84 -10.82 1.86
N VAL A 235 -21.94 -11.17 0.58
CA VAL A 235 -20.91 -11.87 -0.19
C VAL A 235 -20.43 -10.97 -1.29
N SER A 236 -19.16 -10.80 -1.43
CA SER A 236 -18.56 -10.02 -2.52
C SER A 236 -17.37 -10.73 -3.16
N TYR A 237 -17.18 -10.45 -4.43
CA TYR A 237 -16.08 -10.94 -5.24
C TYR A 237 -15.62 -9.85 -6.19
N THR A 238 -14.33 -9.55 -6.16
CA THR A 238 -13.70 -8.66 -7.14
C THR A 238 -12.55 -9.37 -7.83
N GLN A 239 -12.39 -9.10 -9.12
CA GLN A 239 -11.29 -9.60 -9.93
C GLN A 239 -10.71 -8.48 -10.76
N LEU A 240 -9.40 -8.50 -10.95
CA LEU A 240 -8.66 -7.56 -11.78
C LEU A 240 -7.53 -8.28 -12.51
N HIS A 241 -7.53 -8.23 -13.85
CA HIS A 241 -6.35 -8.49 -14.66
C HIS A 241 -5.67 -7.17 -14.98
N TYR A 242 -4.37 -7.14 -14.87
CA TYR A 242 -3.58 -5.95 -15.16
C TYR A 242 -2.33 -6.28 -15.99
N LEU A 243 -1.83 -5.27 -16.68
CA LEU A 243 -0.53 -5.25 -17.33
C LEU A 243 0.08 -3.87 -17.14
N THR A 244 1.16 -3.80 -16.38
CA THR A 244 1.99 -2.61 -16.24
C THR A 244 3.28 -2.83 -17.01
N SER A 245 3.55 -1.97 -17.98
CA SER A 245 4.82 -1.98 -18.72
C SER A 245 5.71 -0.84 -18.24
N SER A 246 6.95 -1.16 -17.88
CA SER A 246 7.92 -0.23 -17.31
C SER A 246 9.22 -0.25 -18.11
N ARG A 247 9.80 0.91 -18.31
CA ARG A 247 11.20 1.13 -18.68
C ARG A 247 11.92 1.77 -17.51
N TYR A 248 13.04 1.20 -17.12
CA TYR A 248 13.70 1.64 -15.89
C TYR A 248 15.21 1.69 -16.03
N ILE A 249 15.82 2.45 -15.16
CA ILE A 249 17.22 2.33 -14.75
C ILE A 249 17.27 1.86 -13.29
N ASN A 250 18.36 1.22 -12.89
CA ASN A 250 18.58 0.82 -11.50
C ASN A 250 20.00 1.12 -11.03
N GLY A 251 20.21 1.03 -9.72
CA GLY A 251 21.47 1.37 -9.08
C GLY A 251 21.70 2.87 -8.95
N ASN A 252 22.92 3.25 -8.63
CA ASN A 252 23.34 4.64 -8.50
C ASN A 252 23.68 5.26 -9.87
N ILE A 253 23.78 6.58 -9.91
CA ILE A 253 24.35 7.31 -11.05
C ILE A 253 25.83 7.53 -10.75
N VAL A 254 26.69 6.90 -11.52
CA VAL A 254 28.13 6.82 -11.27
C VAL A 254 28.97 7.10 -12.53
N SER A 255 30.21 7.39 -12.35
CA SER A 255 31.19 7.45 -13.46
C SER A 255 31.53 6.05 -13.98
N PRO A 256 31.94 5.90 -15.24
CA PRO A 256 32.45 4.63 -15.75
C PRO A 256 33.57 4.06 -14.87
N GLY A 257 33.55 2.74 -14.65
CA GLY A 257 34.58 2.05 -13.86
C GLY A 257 36.00 2.29 -14.39
N ALA A 258 36.99 2.33 -13.50
CA ALA A 258 38.38 2.65 -13.88
C ALA A 258 38.91 1.72 -15.00
N ASN A 259 38.53 0.46 -14.97
CA ASN A 259 38.95 -0.57 -15.95
C ASN A 259 37.91 -0.82 -17.06
N GLN A 260 36.80 -0.07 -17.06
CA GLN A 260 35.74 -0.24 -18.06
C GLN A 260 36.23 0.29 -19.43
N PRO A 261 36.13 -0.46 -20.54
CA PRO A 261 36.43 0.05 -21.87
C PRO A 261 35.44 1.16 -22.27
N VAL A 262 35.97 2.35 -22.56
CA VAL A 262 35.17 3.52 -22.96
C VAL A 262 35.77 4.16 -24.19
N ASP A 263 35.00 4.36 -25.23
CA ASP A 263 35.40 5.04 -26.44
C ASP A 263 35.29 6.56 -26.24
N GLY A 264 36.39 7.21 -25.93
CA GLY A 264 36.48 8.65 -25.73
C GLY A 264 36.60 9.12 -24.26
N PRO A 265 36.32 10.40 -23.98
CA PRO A 265 36.46 11.00 -22.65
C PRO A 265 35.45 10.38 -21.64
N ARG A 266 35.90 10.22 -20.39
CA ARG A 266 35.14 9.58 -19.29
C ARG A 266 34.46 10.58 -18.36
N ASP A 267 34.37 11.84 -18.71
CA ASP A 267 33.84 12.94 -17.94
C ASP A 267 32.27 12.99 -18.02
N PHE A 268 31.63 11.84 -17.82
CA PHE A 268 30.19 11.70 -17.75
C PHE A 268 29.81 10.69 -16.67
N VAL A 269 28.53 10.72 -16.28
CA VAL A 269 27.91 9.74 -15.37
C VAL A 269 26.76 9.03 -16.05
N LEU A 270 26.51 7.79 -15.62
CA LEU A 270 25.44 6.92 -16.15
C LEU A 270 24.87 6.05 -15.03
N PRO A 271 23.65 5.50 -15.19
CA PRO A 271 23.11 4.54 -14.24
C PRO A 271 23.89 3.21 -14.25
N GLU A 272 23.87 2.47 -13.15
CA GLU A 272 24.53 1.17 -13.07
C GLU A 272 23.91 0.11 -13.97
N SER A 273 22.59 0.15 -14.19
CA SER A 273 21.87 -0.78 -15.07
C SER A 273 20.63 -0.16 -15.69
N ALA A 274 20.14 -0.78 -16.76
CA ALA A 274 18.89 -0.39 -17.43
C ALA A 274 18.13 -1.61 -17.94
N GLY A 275 16.80 -1.45 -18.12
CA GLY A 275 15.98 -2.55 -18.61
C GLY A 275 14.52 -2.21 -18.89
N VAL A 276 13.79 -3.25 -19.27
CA VAL A 276 12.34 -3.27 -19.47
C VAL A 276 11.74 -4.32 -18.56
N TYR A 277 10.60 -4.00 -18.01
CA TYR A 277 9.90 -4.84 -17.07
C TYR A 277 8.40 -4.82 -17.35
N TYR A 278 7.78 -6.01 -17.41
CA TYR A 278 6.34 -6.16 -17.55
C TYR A 278 5.81 -6.93 -16.35
N ASP A 279 4.94 -6.28 -15.59
CA ASP A 279 4.18 -6.89 -14.50
C ASP A 279 2.75 -7.14 -14.99
N ARG A 280 2.38 -8.41 -15.12
CA ARG A 280 1.05 -8.82 -15.51
C ARG A 280 0.51 -9.84 -14.54
N GLY A 281 -0.77 -9.76 -14.27
CA GLY A 281 -1.35 -10.69 -13.31
C GLY A 281 -2.85 -10.62 -13.25
N LYS A 282 -3.33 -11.51 -12.39
CA LYS A 282 -4.70 -11.58 -11.95
C LYS A 282 -4.71 -11.49 -10.42
N ARG A 283 -5.54 -10.59 -9.91
CA ARG A 283 -5.86 -10.50 -8.48
C ARG A 283 -7.34 -10.74 -8.32
N TRP A 284 -7.75 -11.50 -7.29
CA TRP A 284 -9.16 -11.65 -6.96
C TRP A 284 -9.36 -11.75 -5.45
N ARG A 285 -10.50 -11.21 -4.99
CA ARG A 285 -10.79 -11.03 -3.58
C ARG A 285 -12.19 -11.52 -3.27
N PRO A 286 -12.35 -12.77 -2.81
CA PRO A 286 -13.58 -13.22 -2.18
C PRO A 286 -13.68 -12.64 -0.78
N SER A 287 -14.84 -12.11 -0.41
CA SER A 287 -15.12 -11.61 0.94
C SER A 287 -16.53 -12.00 1.35
N VAL A 288 -16.68 -12.37 2.62
CA VAL A 288 -17.97 -12.65 3.24
C VAL A 288 -17.99 -11.95 4.58
N ASN A 289 -19.01 -11.16 4.83
CA ASN A 289 -19.27 -10.63 6.15
C ASN A 289 -20.73 -10.88 6.55
N GLY A 290 -20.94 -11.08 7.84
CA GLY A 290 -22.27 -11.32 8.38
C GLY A 290 -22.39 -10.82 9.81
N THR A 291 -23.60 -10.41 10.18
CA THR A 291 -23.91 -9.92 11.52
C THR A 291 -25.26 -10.45 11.96
N ILE A 292 -25.34 -10.88 13.21
CA ILE A 292 -26.59 -11.12 13.92
C ILE A 292 -26.67 -10.06 15.02
N GLN A 293 -27.81 -9.35 15.11
CA GLN A 293 -28.12 -8.41 16.19
C GLN A 293 -29.32 -8.90 16.96
N TRP A 294 -29.30 -8.70 18.27
CA TRP A 294 -30.41 -9.01 19.17
C TRP A 294 -30.60 -7.87 20.16
N ARG A 295 -31.82 -7.30 20.18
CA ARG A 295 -32.23 -6.25 21.08
C ARG A 295 -33.39 -6.75 21.94
N PRO A 296 -33.11 -7.44 23.11
CA PRO A 296 -34.15 -7.96 23.99
C PRO A 296 -34.97 -6.87 24.67
N ALA A 297 -34.40 -5.68 24.81
CA ALA A 297 -35.04 -4.49 25.35
C ALA A 297 -34.48 -3.23 24.67
N PRO A 298 -35.20 -2.09 24.65
CA PRO A 298 -34.76 -0.87 23.97
C PRO A 298 -33.39 -0.33 24.43
N ASN A 299 -32.99 -0.70 25.64
CA ASN A 299 -31.73 -0.26 26.27
C ASN A 299 -30.65 -1.34 26.31
N LEU A 300 -30.87 -2.50 25.68
CA LEU A 300 -29.92 -3.60 25.69
C LEU A 300 -29.79 -4.20 24.28
N GLU A 301 -28.60 -4.21 23.73
CA GLU A 301 -28.30 -4.75 22.41
C GLU A 301 -27.11 -5.68 22.48
N PHE A 302 -27.15 -6.79 21.75
CA PHE A 302 -26.06 -7.72 21.54
C PHE A 302 -25.83 -7.90 20.04
N TYR A 303 -24.60 -8.24 19.65
CA TYR A 303 -24.28 -8.60 18.27
C TYR A 303 -23.19 -9.67 18.20
N VAL A 304 -23.22 -10.41 17.10
CA VAL A 304 -22.17 -11.32 16.66
C VAL A 304 -21.79 -10.93 15.25
N ASP A 305 -20.54 -10.54 15.03
CA ASP A 305 -19.99 -10.19 13.73
C ASP A 305 -19.02 -11.28 13.24
N GLY A 306 -19.07 -11.57 11.94
CA GLY A 306 -18.13 -12.44 11.26
C GLY A 306 -17.61 -11.80 9.98
N LEU A 307 -16.32 -11.91 9.71
CA LEU A 307 -15.68 -11.46 8.47
C LEU A 307 -14.68 -12.50 7.98
N PHE A 308 -14.79 -12.83 6.72
CA PHE A 308 -13.75 -13.46 5.92
C PHE A 308 -13.29 -12.51 4.83
N GLN A 309 -11.98 -12.24 4.80
CA GLN A 309 -11.32 -11.44 3.77
C GLN A 309 -10.27 -12.30 3.08
N GLY A 310 -10.46 -12.56 1.81
CA GLY A 310 -9.53 -13.32 0.98
C GLY A 310 -8.84 -12.42 -0.05
N ALA A 311 -7.52 -12.56 -0.20
CA ALA A 311 -6.78 -12.02 -1.32
C ALA A 311 -6.04 -13.15 -2.05
N ARG A 312 -6.07 -13.10 -3.36
CA ARG A 312 -5.43 -14.08 -4.23
C ARG A 312 -4.66 -13.33 -5.29
N THR A 313 -3.48 -13.81 -5.59
CA THR A 313 -2.59 -13.21 -6.56
C THR A 313 -2.01 -14.28 -7.46
N ASP A 314 -2.01 -14.02 -8.74
CA ASP A 314 -1.43 -14.85 -9.77
C ASP A 314 -0.72 -13.93 -10.78
N VAL A 315 0.60 -13.83 -10.66
CA VAL A 315 1.42 -12.84 -11.35
C VAL A 315 2.48 -13.50 -12.20
N ALA A 316 2.80 -12.89 -13.32
CA ALA A 316 3.97 -13.20 -14.12
C ALA A 316 4.73 -11.90 -14.43
N ASN A 317 6.01 -11.87 -14.07
CA ASN A 317 6.89 -10.75 -14.34
C ASN A 317 7.89 -11.13 -15.43
N ASP A 318 7.97 -10.30 -16.44
CA ASP A 318 8.92 -10.43 -17.53
C ASP A 318 9.96 -9.33 -17.42
N PHE A 319 11.21 -9.73 -17.40
CA PHE A 319 12.34 -8.83 -17.26
C PHE A 319 13.31 -9.01 -18.43
N ALA A 320 13.83 -7.88 -18.91
CA ALA A 320 14.99 -7.82 -19.78
C ALA A 320 15.87 -6.63 -19.36
N GLY A 321 17.13 -6.88 -19.05
CA GLY A 321 18.02 -5.83 -18.58
C GLY A 321 19.50 -6.18 -18.66
N PHE A 322 20.34 -5.20 -18.38
CA PHE A 322 21.79 -5.36 -18.44
C PHE A 322 22.52 -4.30 -17.61
N ASP A 323 23.73 -4.66 -17.20
CA ASP A 323 24.63 -3.73 -16.50
C ASP A 323 25.29 -2.75 -17.46
N LEU A 324 25.47 -1.51 -16.98
CA LEU A 324 26.13 -0.43 -17.71
C LEU A 324 27.53 -0.11 -17.13
N VAL A 325 27.74 -0.44 -15.85
CA VAL A 325 28.98 -0.15 -15.13
C VAL A 325 29.57 -1.40 -14.49
N ASN A 326 28.74 -2.15 -13.78
CA ASN A 326 29.17 -3.38 -13.14
C ASN A 326 29.64 -4.38 -14.22
N ASN A 327 30.70 -5.11 -13.88
CA ASN A 327 31.32 -6.07 -14.79
C ASN A 327 32.01 -5.44 -16.02
N ASN A 328 32.26 -4.13 -16.01
CA ASN A 328 33.02 -3.39 -17.01
C ASN A 328 32.60 -3.67 -18.48
N PRO A 329 31.32 -3.56 -18.86
CA PRO A 329 30.93 -3.67 -20.26
C PRO A 329 31.59 -2.56 -21.09
N ALA A 330 31.90 -2.83 -22.36
CA ALA A 330 32.44 -1.80 -23.23
C ALA A 330 31.37 -0.76 -23.62
N LEU A 331 31.72 0.52 -23.54
CA LEU A 331 30.87 1.65 -23.91
C LEU A 331 31.40 2.29 -25.20
N THR A 332 30.58 2.26 -26.25
CA THR A 332 30.91 2.81 -27.57
C THR A 332 29.76 3.65 -28.11
N ASN A 333 29.97 4.36 -29.22
CA ASN A 333 28.95 5.22 -29.85
C ASN A 333 28.30 6.17 -28.87
N ILE A 334 29.12 6.81 -28.00
CA ILE A 334 28.65 7.64 -26.90
C ILE A 334 28.16 8.99 -27.46
N VAL A 335 26.89 9.30 -27.21
CA VAL A 335 26.28 10.61 -27.47
C VAL A 335 25.95 11.25 -26.15
N ARG A 336 26.47 12.45 -25.91
CA ARG A 336 26.21 13.23 -24.72
C ARG A 336 24.96 14.07 -24.86
N ASN A 337 24.25 14.26 -23.74
CA ASN A 337 23.10 15.15 -23.72
C ASN A 337 23.57 16.60 -24.01
N ALA A 338 22.95 17.24 -25.00
CA ALA A 338 23.37 18.58 -25.43
C ALA A 338 23.12 19.67 -24.35
N ALA A 339 22.11 19.51 -23.50
CA ALA A 339 21.80 20.45 -22.43
C ALA A 339 22.66 20.22 -21.18
N GLU A 340 23.02 18.97 -20.90
CA GLU A 340 23.81 18.56 -19.71
C GLU A 340 24.92 17.58 -20.14
N PRO A 341 26.03 18.06 -20.67
CA PRO A 341 27.10 17.22 -21.28
C PRO A 341 27.76 16.22 -20.32
N GLY A 342 27.58 16.38 -19.01
CA GLY A 342 27.96 15.40 -18.00
C GLY A 342 27.06 14.17 -17.96
N THR A 343 25.97 14.09 -18.77
CA THR A 343 25.05 12.95 -18.89
C THR A 343 25.00 12.42 -20.32
N LEU A 344 24.43 11.23 -20.50
CA LEU A 344 24.31 10.59 -21.81
C LEU A 344 22.90 10.76 -22.38
N GLU A 345 22.84 10.99 -23.69
CA GLU A 345 21.64 10.80 -24.50
C GLU A 345 21.55 9.36 -25.01
N SER A 346 22.66 8.80 -25.53
CA SER A 346 22.70 7.41 -25.96
C SER A 346 24.09 6.79 -25.85
N VAL A 347 24.12 5.46 -25.84
CA VAL A 347 25.33 4.66 -25.77
C VAL A 347 25.08 3.25 -26.32
N THR A 348 26.08 2.66 -26.96
CA THR A 348 26.14 1.23 -27.25
C THR A 348 26.92 0.52 -26.17
N VAL A 349 26.30 -0.50 -25.57
CA VAL A 349 26.86 -1.30 -24.46
C VAL A 349 27.13 -2.70 -24.97
N THR A 350 28.37 -3.14 -24.83
CA THR A 350 28.76 -4.53 -25.17
C THR A 350 29.22 -5.23 -23.90
N PRO A 351 28.40 -6.12 -23.33
CA PRO A 351 28.77 -6.88 -22.15
C PRO A 351 29.91 -7.86 -22.40
N ASP A 352 30.64 -8.22 -21.36
CA ASP A 352 31.66 -9.29 -21.39
C ASP A 352 30.99 -10.67 -21.37
N PHE A 353 30.57 -11.10 -22.55
CA PHE A 353 29.84 -12.36 -22.72
C PHE A 353 30.67 -13.61 -22.34
N ALA A 354 31.98 -13.56 -22.48
CA ALA A 354 32.85 -14.68 -22.18
C ALA A 354 32.87 -15.00 -20.67
N ASN A 355 32.63 -14.01 -19.82
CA ASN A 355 32.57 -14.17 -18.36
C ASN A 355 31.15 -14.23 -17.81
N ASP A 356 30.17 -14.69 -18.59
CA ASP A 356 28.75 -14.81 -18.20
C ASP A 356 28.08 -13.47 -17.81
N ARG A 357 28.46 -12.40 -18.54
CA ARG A 357 28.02 -11.05 -18.25
C ARG A 357 27.31 -10.50 -19.46
N GLY A 358 26.17 -11.09 -19.74
CA GLY A 358 25.34 -10.73 -20.89
C GLY A 358 24.15 -9.86 -20.52
N ILE A 359 23.23 -9.82 -21.43
CA ILE A 359 21.89 -9.27 -21.21
C ILE A 359 21.08 -10.37 -20.51
N ASP A 360 20.42 -10.00 -19.44
CA ASP A 360 19.64 -10.91 -18.63
C ASP A 360 18.17 -10.83 -18.99
N PHE A 361 17.56 -12.00 -19.15
CA PHE A 361 16.11 -12.15 -19.27
C PHE A 361 15.61 -13.04 -18.15
N SER A 362 14.39 -12.79 -17.70
CA SER A 362 13.73 -13.73 -16.79
C SER A 362 12.22 -13.72 -16.95
N ARG A 363 11.61 -14.84 -16.61
CA ARG A 363 10.20 -14.98 -16.31
C ARG A 363 10.05 -15.43 -14.87
N SER A 364 9.55 -14.52 -14.02
CA SER A 364 9.13 -14.86 -12.67
C SER A 364 7.63 -15.09 -12.62
N THR A 365 7.20 -16.10 -11.85
CA THR A 365 5.78 -16.34 -11.57
C THR A 365 5.57 -16.36 -10.07
N ARG A 366 4.51 -15.70 -9.61
CA ARG A 366 4.11 -15.72 -8.20
C ARG A 366 2.65 -16.15 -8.09
N ALA A 367 2.40 -17.11 -7.19
CA ALA A 367 1.06 -17.42 -6.71
C ALA A 367 0.98 -17.04 -5.22
N GLY A 368 -0.03 -16.25 -4.86
CA GLY A 368 -0.25 -15.78 -3.50
C GLY A 368 -1.66 -16.05 -3.01
N ARG A 369 -1.77 -16.40 -1.73
CA ARG A 369 -3.05 -16.60 -1.06
C ARG A 369 -2.98 -16.02 0.35
N THR A 370 -3.79 -15.00 0.61
CA THR A 370 -4.01 -14.46 1.95
C THR A 370 -5.45 -14.73 2.37
N ASN A 371 -5.63 -15.26 3.57
CA ASN A 371 -6.91 -15.39 4.24
C ASN A 371 -6.82 -14.65 5.57
N ALA A 372 -7.81 -13.83 5.87
CA ALA A 372 -7.97 -13.23 7.17
C ALA A 372 -9.43 -13.43 7.64
N TYR A 373 -9.58 -13.93 8.84
CA TYR A 373 -10.87 -14.17 9.49
C TYR A 373 -10.95 -13.33 10.75
N GLN A 374 -12.12 -12.74 11.00
CA GLN A 374 -12.40 -12.10 12.27
C GLN A 374 -13.79 -12.53 12.75
N GLY A 375 -13.88 -13.04 13.97
CA GLY A 375 -15.13 -13.25 14.69
C GLY A 375 -15.18 -12.30 15.88
N ALA A 376 -16.33 -11.70 16.13
CA ALA A 376 -16.52 -10.82 17.28
C ALA A 376 -17.91 -10.98 17.91
N ILE A 377 -17.95 -10.76 19.22
CA ILE A 377 -19.18 -10.70 20.01
C ILE A 377 -19.13 -9.47 20.90
N GLY A 378 -20.22 -8.73 20.95
CA GLY A 378 -20.29 -7.55 21.79
C GLY A 378 -21.70 -7.18 22.15
N GLY A 379 -21.83 -6.16 22.98
CA GLY A 379 -23.12 -5.63 23.40
C GLY A 379 -23.00 -4.28 24.07
N SER A 380 -24.11 -3.58 24.11
CA SER A 380 -24.28 -2.28 24.74
C SER A 380 -25.48 -2.31 25.66
N TRP A 381 -25.31 -1.81 26.87
CA TRP A 381 -26.35 -1.69 27.88
C TRP A 381 -26.44 -0.27 28.42
N LYS A 382 -27.57 0.39 28.17
CA LYS A 382 -27.86 1.73 28.69
C LYS A 382 -28.74 1.61 29.92
N THR A 383 -28.30 2.11 31.05
CA THR A 383 -29.03 2.11 32.31
C THR A 383 -28.96 3.47 32.99
N GLY A 384 -30.11 4.17 33.06
CA GLY A 384 -30.15 5.56 33.53
C GLY A 384 -29.20 6.44 32.69
N ARG A 385 -28.14 6.94 33.32
CA ARG A 385 -27.11 7.82 32.72
C ARG A 385 -25.87 7.06 32.26
N ALA A 386 -25.79 5.77 32.53
CA ALA A 386 -24.62 4.97 32.20
C ALA A 386 -24.86 4.15 30.95
N THR A 387 -23.89 4.14 30.05
CA THR A 387 -23.83 3.21 28.92
C THR A 387 -22.56 2.37 29.04
N LEU A 388 -22.76 1.06 29.20
CA LEU A 388 -21.68 0.07 29.23
C LEU A 388 -21.63 -0.64 27.88
N THR A 389 -20.46 -0.64 27.25
CA THR A 389 -20.22 -1.37 26.01
C THR A 389 -19.07 -2.35 26.21
N THR A 390 -19.22 -3.56 25.70
CA THR A 390 -18.12 -4.55 25.68
C THR A 390 -18.03 -5.20 24.31
N ASP A 391 -16.81 -5.49 23.88
CA ASP A 391 -16.54 -6.12 22.61
C ASP A 391 -15.33 -7.06 22.73
N PHE A 392 -15.50 -8.28 22.29
CA PHE A 392 -14.44 -9.29 22.20
C PHE A 392 -14.30 -9.74 20.77
N ALA A 393 -13.07 -9.75 20.25
CA ALA A 393 -12.77 -10.19 18.89
C ALA A 393 -11.57 -11.12 18.84
N TYR A 394 -11.62 -12.08 17.92
CA TYR A 394 -10.53 -12.97 17.55
C TYR A 394 -10.26 -12.85 16.06
N THR A 395 -9.00 -12.70 15.70
CA THR A 395 -8.53 -12.63 14.31
C THR A 395 -7.54 -13.77 14.06
N ASP A 396 -7.66 -14.44 12.91
CA ASP A 396 -6.71 -15.43 12.39
C ASP A 396 -6.37 -15.06 10.95
N SER A 397 -5.10 -14.99 10.63
CA SER A 397 -4.62 -14.62 9.30
C SER A 397 -3.49 -15.53 8.83
N LYS A 398 -3.50 -15.86 7.54
CA LYS A 398 -2.48 -16.65 6.89
C LYS A 398 -2.22 -16.12 5.49
N ALA A 399 -0.97 -15.76 5.20
CA ALA A 399 -0.51 -15.38 3.86
C ALA A 399 0.56 -16.36 3.41
N GLU A 400 0.38 -16.94 2.23
CA GLU A 400 1.28 -17.91 1.60
C GLU A 400 1.61 -17.44 0.19
N TYR A 401 2.90 -17.46 -0.15
CA TYR A 401 3.38 -17.14 -1.49
C TYR A 401 4.37 -18.20 -1.97
N THR A 402 4.29 -18.52 -3.26
CA THR A 402 5.27 -19.31 -3.98
C THR A 402 5.75 -18.53 -5.19
N ASP A 403 7.06 -18.46 -5.36
CA ASP A 403 7.72 -17.75 -6.44
C ASP A 403 8.60 -18.73 -7.22
N TYR A 404 8.42 -18.79 -8.54
CA TYR A 404 9.27 -19.53 -9.45
C TYR A 404 9.85 -18.58 -10.48
N ASN A 405 11.16 -18.68 -10.75
CA ASN A 405 11.80 -17.87 -11.76
C ASN A 405 12.66 -18.76 -12.68
N VAL A 406 12.55 -18.50 -13.97
CA VAL A 406 13.43 -19.07 -14.99
C VAL A 406 14.26 -17.93 -15.55
N ASP A 407 15.56 -17.99 -15.30
CA ASP A 407 16.54 -17.04 -15.79
C ASP A 407 17.19 -17.55 -17.07
N PHE A 408 17.29 -16.71 -18.08
CA PHE A 408 17.85 -17.04 -19.36
C PHE A 408 18.63 -15.86 -19.96
N ALA A 409 19.44 -16.10 -20.92
CA ALA A 409 20.27 -15.10 -21.59
C ALA A 409 20.37 -15.38 -23.10
N PRO A 410 20.78 -14.39 -23.93
CA PRO A 410 21.11 -14.67 -25.30
C PRO A 410 22.17 -15.78 -25.41
N ALA A 411 21.98 -16.68 -26.37
CA ALA A 411 22.90 -17.80 -26.60
C ALA A 411 24.22 -17.34 -27.25
N THR A 412 24.27 -16.16 -27.83
CA THR A 412 25.42 -15.55 -28.50
C THR A 412 25.63 -14.12 -27.96
N ALA A 413 26.86 -13.63 -28.11
CA ALA A 413 27.18 -12.27 -27.70
C ALA A 413 26.27 -11.25 -28.41
N GLN A 414 25.75 -10.32 -27.61
CA GLN A 414 24.85 -9.26 -28.06
C GLN A 414 25.31 -7.91 -27.52
N SER A 415 25.26 -6.87 -28.38
CA SER A 415 25.37 -5.48 -27.92
C SER A 415 23.98 -4.86 -27.82
N ALA A 416 23.81 -3.95 -26.88
CA ALA A 416 22.59 -3.19 -26.68
C ALA A 416 22.79 -1.72 -27.05
N ASN A 417 21.89 -1.16 -27.85
CA ASN A 417 21.82 0.29 -28.06
C ASN A 417 20.84 0.87 -27.07
N LEU A 418 21.31 1.78 -26.20
CA LEU A 418 20.54 2.41 -25.16
C LEU A 418 20.32 3.90 -25.47
N VAL A 419 19.10 4.37 -25.29
CA VAL A 419 18.73 5.78 -25.41
C VAL A 419 17.98 6.20 -24.14
N PHE A 420 18.42 7.30 -23.52
CA PHE A 420 17.78 7.90 -22.35
C PHE A 420 16.84 9.03 -22.77
N ASP A 421 15.56 8.77 -22.88
CA ASP A 421 14.54 9.78 -23.19
C ASP A 421 14.04 10.45 -21.90
N ILE A 422 14.70 11.55 -21.53
CA ILE A 422 14.40 12.30 -20.30
C ILE A 422 13.15 13.15 -20.44
N GLY A 423 12.83 13.61 -21.62
CA GLY A 423 11.81 14.62 -21.86
C GLY A 423 10.62 14.23 -22.74
N GLY A 424 10.74 13.17 -23.50
CA GLY A 424 9.77 12.76 -24.51
C GLY A 424 8.44 12.26 -23.98
N GLN A 425 7.46 12.14 -24.87
CA GLN A 425 6.14 11.58 -24.51
C GLN A 425 6.23 10.12 -24.10
N ASP A 426 7.13 9.37 -24.70
CA ASP A 426 7.32 7.95 -24.43
C ASP A 426 8.21 7.73 -23.20
N GLY A 427 9.22 8.55 -22.98
CA GLY A 427 10.07 8.57 -21.79
C GLY A 427 10.76 7.24 -21.49
N GLY A 428 11.74 7.29 -20.60
CA GLY A 428 12.37 6.09 -20.05
C GLY A 428 13.65 5.67 -20.75
N ALA A 429 14.30 4.63 -20.21
CA ALA A 429 15.47 4.00 -20.79
C ALA A 429 15.02 3.05 -21.90
N GLN A 430 15.34 3.37 -23.14
CA GLN A 430 14.96 2.56 -24.29
C GLN A 430 16.19 1.81 -24.79
N PHE A 431 16.12 0.50 -24.90
CA PHE A 431 17.21 -0.25 -25.49
C PHE A 431 16.74 -1.18 -26.60
N GLY A 432 17.62 -1.40 -27.58
CA GLY A 432 17.41 -2.33 -28.68
C GLY A 432 18.55 -3.33 -28.78
N LEU A 433 18.28 -4.49 -29.33
CA LEU A 433 19.24 -5.57 -29.59
C LEU A 433 19.34 -5.78 -31.11
N PRO A 434 20.24 -5.06 -31.80
CA PRO A 434 20.35 -5.16 -33.25
C PRO A 434 20.68 -6.59 -33.73
N GLY A 435 19.89 -7.13 -34.65
CA GLY A 435 20.10 -8.46 -35.23
C GLY A 435 19.75 -9.64 -34.31
N PHE A 436 19.25 -9.41 -33.10
CA PHE A 436 18.84 -10.48 -32.19
C PHE A 436 17.43 -10.97 -32.49
N ALA A 437 17.29 -12.30 -32.69
CA ALA A 437 15.98 -12.93 -32.92
C ALA A 437 15.23 -13.12 -31.59
N ALA A 438 14.75 -12.03 -31.01
CA ALA A 438 14.18 -11.98 -29.68
C ALA A 438 12.93 -12.85 -29.48
N ASN A 439 12.22 -13.23 -30.54
CA ASN A 439 11.03 -14.06 -30.48
C ASN A 439 11.30 -15.56 -30.76
N ASP A 440 12.57 -15.97 -30.96
CA ASP A 440 12.95 -17.36 -31.16
C ASP A 440 13.48 -17.97 -29.85
N PRO A 441 12.86 -19.04 -29.30
CA PRO A 441 13.31 -19.69 -28.07
C PRO A 441 14.73 -20.27 -28.20
N ASN A 442 15.17 -20.60 -29.40
CA ASN A 442 16.51 -21.11 -29.65
C ASN A 442 17.61 -20.05 -29.57
N SER A 443 17.22 -18.78 -29.58
CA SER A 443 18.16 -17.67 -29.37
C SER A 443 18.62 -17.51 -27.92
N TYR A 444 18.02 -18.27 -26.99
CA TYR A 444 18.31 -18.17 -25.57
C TYR A 444 18.89 -19.46 -24.99
N ILE A 445 19.68 -19.30 -23.95
CA ILE A 445 20.14 -20.41 -23.08
C ILE A 445 19.62 -20.20 -21.67
N LEU A 446 19.31 -21.33 -21.00
CA LEU A 446 18.94 -21.35 -19.58
C LEU A 446 20.15 -20.93 -18.72
N ARG A 447 19.97 -19.98 -17.81
CA ARG A 447 20.95 -19.63 -16.79
C ARG A 447 20.69 -20.35 -15.49
N GLY A 448 19.45 -20.38 -15.06
CA GLY A 448 19.08 -21.05 -13.82
C GLY A 448 17.60 -21.00 -13.49
N ILE A 449 17.28 -21.65 -12.39
CA ILE A 449 15.92 -21.77 -11.85
C ILE A 449 15.93 -21.37 -10.40
N TYR A 450 15.01 -20.48 -10.03
CA TYR A 450 14.76 -20.08 -8.64
C TYR A 450 13.41 -20.59 -8.17
N ASP A 451 13.39 -21.14 -6.97
CA ASP A 451 12.20 -21.69 -6.31
C ASP A 451 12.14 -21.16 -4.88
N ARG A 452 11.10 -20.44 -4.51
CA ARG A 452 10.94 -19.81 -3.18
C ARG A 452 9.52 -19.97 -2.66
N ARG A 453 9.40 -20.02 -1.35
CA ARG A 453 8.12 -19.87 -0.64
C ARG A 453 8.25 -18.96 0.57
N SER A 454 7.14 -18.33 0.94
CA SER A 454 7.02 -17.55 2.17
C SER A 454 5.68 -17.81 2.85
N LEU A 455 5.68 -17.70 4.15
CA LEU A 455 4.52 -17.90 5.02
C LEU A 455 4.51 -16.84 6.11
N ALA A 456 3.39 -16.12 6.23
CA ALA A 456 3.10 -15.27 7.36
C ALA A 456 1.82 -15.75 8.05
N THR A 457 1.87 -15.96 9.37
CA THR A 457 0.68 -16.31 10.17
C THR A 457 0.52 -15.35 11.32
N GLY A 458 -0.70 -14.85 11.51
CA GLY A 458 -1.03 -13.90 12.56
C GLY A 458 -2.29 -14.29 13.31
N LYS A 459 -2.25 -14.24 14.65
CA LYS A 459 -3.41 -14.41 15.52
C LYS A 459 -3.55 -13.21 16.42
N GLY A 460 -4.77 -12.70 16.58
CA GLY A 460 -5.05 -11.54 17.42
C GLY A 460 -6.25 -11.79 18.31
N ILE A 461 -6.14 -11.44 19.59
CA ILE A 461 -7.26 -11.38 20.53
C ILE A 461 -7.37 -9.94 20.98
N GLN A 462 -8.60 -9.41 20.99
CA GLN A 462 -8.92 -8.09 21.49
C GLN A 462 -10.10 -8.19 22.43
N TRP A 463 -10.03 -7.48 23.54
CA TRP A 463 -11.17 -7.30 24.42
C TRP A 463 -11.20 -5.85 24.88
N ARG A 464 -12.38 -5.25 24.80
CA ARG A 464 -12.65 -3.86 25.14
C ARG A 464 -13.86 -3.77 26.06
N VAL A 465 -13.78 -2.84 27.01
CA VAL A 465 -14.89 -2.44 27.87
C VAL A 465 -14.84 -0.92 28.02
N ASP A 466 -15.98 -0.26 27.75
CA ASP A 466 -16.15 1.17 27.87
C ASP A 466 -17.37 1.49 28.72
N LEU A 467 -17.22 2.46 29.60
CA LEU A 467 -18.29 3.03 30.39
C LEU A 467 -18.38 4.52 30.08
N LYS A 468 -19.54 4.95 29.59
CA LYS A 468 -19.91 6.35 29.41
C LYS A 468 -20.93 6.72 30.46
N LEU A 469 -20.69 7.83 31.15
CA LEU A 469 -21.53 8.33 32.22
C LEU A 469 -21.92 9.79 31.94
N ASP A 470 -23.19 10.01 31.57
CA ASP A 470 -23.74 11.36 31.46
C ASP A 470 -23.82 12.00 32.84
N THR A 471 -23.35 13.24 32.96
CA THR A 471 -23.28 13.96 34.26
C THR A 471 -24.31 15.08 34.32
N GLU A 472 -24.65 15.53 35.53
CA GLU A 472 -25.44 16.76 35.80
C GLU A 472 -24.54 17.95 36.15
N LEU A 473 -23.24 17.83 35.95
CA LEU A 473 -22.31 18.91 36.28
C LEU A 473 -22.48 20.06 35.27
N PRO A 474 -22.40 21.32 35.70
CA PRO A 474 -22.69 22.47 34.83
C PRO A 474 -21.80 22.58 33.59
N VAL A 475 -20.61 22.05 33.67
CA VAL A 475 -19.61 22.17 32.58
C VAL A 475 -19.22 20.80 32.00
N ILE A 476 -19.11 19.78 32.87
CA ILE A 476 -18.74 18.44 32.44
C ILE A 476 -20.03 17.68 32.07
N THR A 477 -20.24 17.40 30.80
CA THR A 477 -21.47 16.78 30.31
C THR A 477 -21.45 15.26 30.33
N GLN A 478 -20.25 14.66 30.16
CA GLN A 478 -20.06 13.21 30.13
C GLN A 478 -18.66 12.83 30.59
N LEU A 479 -18.53 11.68 31.24
CA LEU A 479 -17.28 11.03 31.58
C LEU A 479 -17.20 9.68 30.89
N ASP A 480 -16.10 9.43 30.20
CA ASP A 480 -15.85 8.14 29.55
C ASP A 480 -14.58 7.53 30.14
N VAL A 481 -14.66 6.25 30.49
CA VAL A 481 -13.49 5.48 30.93
C VAL A 481 -13.53 4.13 30.26
N GLY A 482 -12.39 3.59 29.94
CA GLY A 482 -12.35 2.28 29.31
C GLY A 482 -11.00 1.58 29.40
N PHE A 483 -11.08 0.31 29.08
CA PHE A 483 -9.96 -0.61 29.07
C PHE A 483 -9.93 -1.40 27.78
N ARG A 484 -8.72 -1.64 27.24
CA ARG A 484 -8.50 -2.53 26.10
C ARG A 484 -7.30 -3.43 26.34
N LEU A 485 -7.50 -4.73 26.09
CA LEU A 485 -6.48 -5.75 25.96
C LEU A 485 -6.32 -6.10 24.48
N THR A 486 -5.08 -6.18 24.00
CA THR A 486 -4.76 -6.73 22.70
C THR A 486 -3.57 -7.70 22.83
N ASP A 487 -3.72 -8.92 22.31
CA ASP A 487 -2.68 -9.97 22.28
C ASP A 487 -2.47 -10.38 20.83
N ARG A 488 -1.23 -10.31 20.33
CA ARG A 488 -0.86 -10.58 18.94
C ARG A 488 0.27 -11.60 18.90
N ASP A 489 0.09 -12.62 18.09
CA ASP A 489 1.10 -13.63 17.77
C ASP A 489 1.36 -13.58 16.26
N ALA A 490 2.57 -13.25 15.85
CA ALA A 490 2.98 -13.16 14.46
C ALA A 490 4.18 -14.06 14.19
N ARG A 491 4.12 -14.79 13.08
CA ARG A 491 5.23 -15.59 12.59
C ARG A 491 5.46 -15.32 11.12
N LEU A 492 6.70 -15.02 10.77
CA LEU A 492 7.19 -14.87 9.40
C LEU A 492 8.22 -15.94 9.12
N GLN A 493 8.12 -16.61 7.98
CA GLN A 493 9.05 -17.62 7.54
C GLN A 493 9.19 -17.55 6.02
N SER A 494 10.41 -17.67 5.51
CA SER A 494 10.65 -17.81 4.08
C SER A 494 11.82 -18.77 3.82
N GLY A 495 11.94 -19.19 2.59
CA GLY A 495 13.06 -20.01 2.13
C GLY A 495 13.05 -20.13 0.62
N GLY A 496 14.22 -20.04 0.03
CA GLY A 496 14.43 -20.12 -1.40
C GLY A 496 15.69 -20.90 -1.74
N ARG A 497 15.76 -21.30 -2.99
CA ARG A 497 16.90 -22.01 -3.56
C ARG A 497 17.07 -21.63 -5.02
N TYR A 498 18.31 -21.63 -5.48
CA TYR A 498 18.67 -21.36 -6.88
C TYR A 498 19.49 -22.52 -7.41
N ALA A 499 19.31 -22.82 -8.69
CA ALA A 499 20.14 -23.77 -9.41
C ALA A 499 20.83 -23.07 -10.58
N THR A 500 22.14 -22.96 -10.55
CA THR A 500 22.94 -22.40 -11.64
C THR A 500 23.13 -23.46 -12.72
N LEU A 501 22.43 -23.33 -13.86
CA LEU A 501 22.37 -24.35 -14.92
C LEU A 501 23.04 -23.94 -16.24
N ARG A 502 23.55 -22.71 -16.34
CA ARG A 502 24.22 -22.21 -17.55
C ARG A 502 25.34 -23.12 -18.10
N PRO A 503 26.17 -23.80 -17.26
CA PRO A 503 27.21 -24.68 -17.79
C PRO A 503 26.68 -25.82 -18.66
N LEU A 504 25.40 -26.18 -18.58
CA LEU A 504 24.77 -27.20 -19.39
C LEU A 504 24.50 -26.76 -20.83
N GLY A 505 24.49 -25.45 -21.10
CA GLY A 505 24.22 -24.89 -22.42
C GLY A 505 22.82 -25.17 -22.99
N LEU A 506 21.84 -25.51 -22.13
CA LEU A 506 20.47 -25.86 -22.55
C LEU A 506 19.78 -24.66 -23.21
N ARG A 507 19.15 -24.92 -24.38
CA ARG A 507 18.30 -23.92 -25.01
C ARG A 507 16.99 -23.77 -24.23
N LEU A 508 16.39 -22.59 -24.33
CA LEU A 508 15.12 -22.35 -23.63
C LEU A 508 14.00 -23.26 -24.19
N SER A 509 14.08 -23.67 -25.46
CA SER A 509 13.19 -24.65 -26.07
C SER A 509 13.31 -26.06 -25.47
N ASP A 510 14.45 -26.40 -24.87
CA ASP A 510 14.76 -27.78 -24.41
C ASP A 510 14.35 -28.03 -22.97
N ILE A 511 13.94 -26.97 -22.23
CA ILE A 511 13.53 -27.14 -20.83
C ILE A 511 12.04 -27.50 -20.72
N PRO A 512 11.61 -28.21 -19.67
CA PRO A 512 10.21 -28.50 -19.43
C PRO A 512 9.34 -27.24 -19.47
N GLY A 513 8.33 -27.20 -20.36
CA GLY A 513 7.46 -26.05 -20.55
C GLY A 513 8.09 -24.87 -21.28
N GLY A 514 9.34 -24.96 -21.71
CA GLY A 514 10.00 -23.91 -22.50
C GLY A 514 9.44 -23.77 -23.92
N ASP A 515 8.99 -24.86 -24.50
CA ASP A 515 8.31 -24.93 -25.81
C ASP A 515 6.91 -24.33 -25.79
N THR A 516 6.30 -24.17 -24.64
CA THR A 516 4.99 -23.50 -24.47
C THR A 516 5.09 -21.98 -24.39
N GLY A 517 6.29 -21.43 -24.57
CA GLY A 517 6.52 -20.01 -24.53
C GLY A 517 5.82 -19.27 -25.66
N THR A 518 5.61 -18.00 -25.45
CA THR A 518 5.09 -17.09 -26.48
C THR A 518 5.85 -15.77 -26.42
N PRO A 519 5.97 -15.05 -27.54
CA PRO A 519 6.41 -13.67 -27.44
C PRO A 519 5.54 -12.91 -26.45
N ILE A 520 6.19 -12.12 -25.61
CA ILE A 520 5.45 -11.27 -24.67
C ILE A 520 4.62 -10.30 -25.48
N ASP A 521 3.31 -10.41 -25.28
CA ASP A 521 2.35 -9.63 -26.04
C ASP A 521 2.38 -8.18 -25.56
N ARG A 522 2.41 -7.22 -26.50
CA ARG A 522 2.17 -5.81 -26.26
C ARG A 522 3.13 -5.11 -25.32
N GLY A 523 4.35 -5.14 -25.58
CA GLY A 523 5.34 -4.31 -24.93
C GLY A 523 4.88 -2.89 -24.59
N PHE A 524 5.78 -2.09 -24.17
CA PHE A 524 5.57 -0.70 -23.76
C PHE A 524 4.64 0.05 -24.74
N ARG A 525 3.54 0.64 -24.24
CA ARG A 525 2.47 1.29 -25.03
C ARG A 525 1.86 0.40 -26.12
N GLY A 526 1.61 -0.87 -25.82
CA GLY A 526 1.04 -1.79 -26.80
C GLY A 526 1.98 -2.14 -27.95
N GLY A 527 3.31 -2.05 -27.76
CA GLY A 527 4.33 -2.33 -28.75
C GLY A 527 4.62 -1.17 -29.72
N GLN A 528 4.04 0.01 -29.48
CA GLN A 528 4.23 1.18 -30.35
C GLN A 528 5.48 2.01 -30.01
N ALA A 529 6.05 1.80 -28.81
CA ALA A 529 7.23 2.53 -28.40
C ALA A 529 8.51 1.93 -28.98
N PRO A 530 9.54 2.75 -29.31
CA PRO A 530 10.79 2.27 -29.88
C PRO A 530 11.58 1.40 -28.89
N GLY A 531 12.48 0.58 -29.40
CA GLY A 531 13.33 -0.34 -28.64
C GLY A 531 12.76 -1.72 -28.45
N LEU A 532 13.41 -2.54 -27.60
CA LEU A 532 12.96 -3.89 -27.31
C LEU A 532 11.63 -3.86 -26.53
N SER A 533 10.58 -4.32 -27.15
CA SER A 533 9.23 -4.35 -26.57
C SER A 533 8.66 -5.76 -26.47
N GLN A 534 9.26 -6.72 -27.16
CA GLN A 534 8.83 -8.12 -27.17
C GLN A 534 10.04 -9.06 -27.16
N TRP A 535 9.92 -10.16 -26.45
CA TRP A 535 10.90 -11.25 -26.45
C TRP A 535 10.20 -12.56 -26.07
N TYR A 536 10.81 -13.68 -26.42
CA TYR A 536 10.29 -14.99 -26.06
C TYR A 536 10.50 -15.27 -24.57
N ALA A 537 9.49 -15.81 -23.89
CA ALA A 537 9.59 -16.32 -22.55
C ALA A 537 8.62 -17.50 -22.33
N PRO A 538 8.95 -18.50 -21.51
CA PRO A 538 8.00 -19.56 -21.16
C PRO A 538 6.69 -18.97 -20.63
N THR A 539 5.56 -19.59 -20.92
CA THR A 539 4.29 -19.13 -20.32
C THR A 539 4.29 -19.42 -18.83
N ARG A 540 3.43 -18.68 -18.09
CA ARG A 540 3.24 -18.98 -16.67
C ARG A 540 2.79 -20.44 -16.45
N SER A 541 1.84 -20.92 -17.21
CA SER A 541 1.40 -22.32 -17.19
C SER A 541 2.54 -23.28 -17.55
N GLY A 542 3.36 -22.96 -18.57
CA GLY A 542 4.54 -23.71 -18.90
C GLY A 542 5.49 -23.92 -17.73
N ILE A 543 5.68 -22.90 -16.89
CA ILE A 543 6.51 -23.02 -15.68
C ILE A 543 5.77 -23.78 -14.58
N VAL A 544 4.56 -23.34 -14.21
CA VAL A 544 3.84 -23.83 -13.02
C VAL A 544 3.38 -25.29 -13.20
N ASP A 545 2.88 -25.64 -14.40
CA ASP A 545 2.39 -27.00 -14.68
C ASP A 545 3.55 -28.00 -14.83
N ASN A 546 4.77 -27.50 -15.08
CA ASN A 546 5.99 -28.32 -15.21
C ASN A 546 6.96 -28.15 -14.02
N ILE A 547 6.50 -27.62 -12.89
CA ILE A 547 7.41 -27.25 -11.80
C ILE A 547 8.21 -28.43 -11.24
N GLU A 548 7.62 -29.63 -11.16
CA GLU A 548 8.34 -30.80 -10.68
C GLU A 548 9.42 -31.24 -11.69
N ALA A 549 9.11 -31.20 -13.00
CA ALA A 549 10.11 -31.49 -14.03
C ALA A 549 11.24 -30.44 -14.06
N LEU A 550 10.94 -29.17 -13.79
CA LEU A 550 11.94 -28.13 -13.63
C LEU A 550 12.80 -28.35 -12.35
N ARG A 551 12.20 -28.83 -11.27
CA ARG A 551 12.92 -29.22 -10.06
C ARG A 551 13.83 -30.42 -10.30
N ASP A 552 13.36 -31.41 -11.08
CA ASP A 552 14.20 -32.56 -11.49
C ASP A 552 15.35 -32.11 -12.40
N LEU A 553 15.08 -31.19 -13.35
CA LEU A 553 16.11 -30.60 -14.19
C LEU A 553 17.17 -29.88 -13.32
N ALA A 554 16.77 -29.12 -12.31
CA ALA A 554 17.67 -28.45 -11.38
C ALA A 554 18.54 -29.47 -10.62
N ARG A 555 17.94 -30.53 -10.06
CA ARG A 555 18.67 -31.61 -9.34
C ARG A 555 19.67 -32.33 -10.24
N ASN A 556 19.21 -32.86 -11.34
CA ASN A 556 20.01 -33.63 -12.26
C ASN A 556 21.10 -32.76 -12.94
N GLY A 557 20.76 -31.53 -13.28
CA GLY A 557 21.71 -30.60 -13.89
C GLY A 557 22.84 -30.20 -12.93
N LEU A 558 22.54 -29.94 -11.66
CA LEU A 558 23.57 -29.67 -10.65
C LEU A 558 24.46 -30.91 -10.39
N ASP A 559 23.90 -32.14 -10.37
CA ASP A 559 24.64 -33.38 -10.27
C ASP A 559 25.57 -33.58 -11.49
N GLN A 560 25.11 -33.27 -12.71
CA GLN A 560 25.89 -33.33 -13.94
C GLN A 560 27.04 -32.30 -13.95
N ILE A 561 26.83 -31.09 -13.48
CA ILE A 561 27.84 -30.02 -13.38
C ILE A 561 28.92 -30.44 -12.39
N GLY A 562 28.58 -31.03 -11.25
CA GLY A 562 29.46 -31.72 -10.32
C GLY A 562 30.53 -30.87 -9.64
N THR A 563 30.58 -29.55 -9.87
CA THR A 563 31.53 -28.65 -9.20
C THR A 563 31.17 -28.49 -7.72
N ALA A 564 32.13 -28.10 -6.89
CA ALA A 564 31.88 -27.88 -5.46
C ALA A 564 30.72 -26.94 -5.19
N ASN A 565 30.56 -25.89 -6.03
CA ASN A 565 29.43 -24.94 -5.91
C ASN A 565 28.10 -25.56 -6.34
N ALA A 566 28.10 -26.32 -7.44
CA ALA A 566 26.91 -27.02 -7.89
C ALA A 566 26.45 -28.06 -6.82
N GLN A 567 27.38 -28.73 -6.15
CA GLN A 567 27.06 -29.66 -5.05
C GLN A 567 26.51 -28.91 -3.82
N ALA A 568 27.02 -27.72 -3.50
CA ALA A 568 26.47 -26.88 -2.43
C ALA A 568 25.05 -26.41 -2.75
N GLU A 569 24.80 -25.95 -3.98
CA GLU A 569 23.45 -25.63 -4.45
C GLU A 569 22.56 -26.87 -4.43
N ARG A 570 23.06 -28.01 -4.93
CA ARG A 570 22.33 -29.29 -4.99
C ARG A 570 21.80 -29.76 -3.63
N ALA A 571 22.55 -29.50 -2.56
CA ALA A 571 22.13 -29.82 -1.20
C ALA A 571 20.84 -29.10 -0.79
N LEU A 572 20.57 -27.93 -1.33
CA LEU A 572 19.32 -27.17 -1.09
C LEU A 572 18.12 -27.77 -1.83
N TRP A 573 18.35 -28.66 -2.81
CA TRP A 573 17.33 -29.31 -3.62
C TRP A 573 16.99 -30.73 -3.18
N ASN A 574 17.46 -31.19 -2.01
CA ASN A 574 17.17 -32.51 -1.47
C ASN A 574 15.68 -32.68 -1.08
N SER A 575 14.96 -31.59 -0.82
CA SER A 575 13.52 -31.64 -0.56
C SER A 575 12.73 -31.24 -1.82
N ASP A 576 11.50 -31.75 -1.95
CA ASP A 576 10.64 -31.43 -3.10
C ASP A 576 10.28 -29.94 -3.13
N ILE A 577 10.05 -29.33 -1.99
CA ILE A 577 9.77 -27.88 -1.85
C ILE A 577 10.88 -27.22 -1.02
N PRO A 578 11.17 -25.92 -1.24
CA PRO A 578 12.18 -25.20 -0.46
C PRO A 578 11.93 -25.32 1.04
N ALA A 579 12.97 -25.64 1.82
CA ALA A 579 12.87 -25.57 3.27
C ALA A 579 12.76 -24.11 3.74
N TYR A 580 12.05 -23.85 4.82
CA TYR A 580 12.14 -22.55 5.48
C TYR A 580 13.53 -22.41 6.11
N VAL A 581 14.21 -21.31 5.79
CA VAL A 581 15.55 -21.06 6.31
C VAL A 581 15.48 -20.37 7.67
N GLN A 582 16.33 -20.82 8.59
CA GLN A 582 16.28 -20.36 9.99
C GLN A 582 16.55 -18.87 10.12
N ASN A 583 17.47 -18.31 9.32
CA ASN A 583 17.82 -16.90 9.35
C ASN A 583 16.71 -15.96 8.79
N GLU A 584 15.71 -16.50 8.10
CA GLU A 584 14.57 -15.72 7.61
C GLU A 584 13.30 -15.90 8.48
N ARG A 585 13.46 -16.47 9.68
CA ARG A 585 12.34 -16.66 10.61
C ARG A 585 12.29 -15.55 11.66
N LEU A 586 11.09 -15.00 11.87
CA LEU A 586 10.75 -14.12 12.98
C LEU A 586 9.50 -14.64 13.67
N ASP A 587 9.57 -14.82 14.99
CA ASP A 587 8.42 -15.01 15.87
C ASP A 587 8.26 -13.75 16.75
N ALA A 588 7.07 -13.17 16.78
CA ALA A 588 6.78 -11.95 17.53
C ALA A 588 5.51 -12.15 18.37
N LEU A 589 5.63 -11.96 19.67
CA LEU A 589 4.52 -11.92 20.61
C LEU A 589 4.41 -10.48 21.14
N GLU A 590 3.23 -9.87 21.02
CA GLU A 590 3.00 -8.50 21.45
C GLU A 590 1.69 -8.38 22.23
N LYS A 591 1.76 -7.94 23.50
CA LYS A 591 0.60 -7.70 24.35
C LYS A 591 0.52 -6.22 24.72
N SER A 592 -0.64 -5.63 24.54
CA SER A 592 -0.91 -4.25 24.90
C SER A 592 -2.07 -4.17 25.88
N TYR A 593 -1.88 -3.42 26.96
CA TYR A 593 -2.89 -3.07 27.95
C TYR A 593 -3.08 -1.56 27.89
N ALA A 594 -4.27 -1.12 27.53
CA ALA A 594 -4.58 0.28 27.43
C ALA A 594 -5.71 0.66 28.37
N PHE A 595 -5.54 1.78 29.07
CA PHE A 595 -6.58 2.44 29.86
C PHE A 595 -6.75 3.85 29.32
N TYR A 596 -7.98 4.32 29.28
CA TYR A 596 -8.25 5.71 28.95
C TYR A 596 -9.28 6.30 29.90
N GLY A 597 -9.19 7.62 30.05
CA GLY A 597 -10.20 8.44 30.66
C GLY A 597 -10.31 9.75 29.92
N GLN A 598 -11.55 10.18 29.67
CA GLN A 598 -11.83 11.48 29.06
C GLN A 598 -13.10 12.07 29.62
N PHE A 599 -13.21 13.39 29.56
CA PHE A 599 -14.45 14.07 29.87
C PHE A 599 -14.86 14.99 28.70
N HIS A 600 -16.15 15.00 28.44
CA HIS A 600 -16.78 15.95 27.53
C HIS A 600 -17.18 17.19 28.35
N TYR A 601 -16.96 18.34 27.80
CA TYR A 601 -17.35 19.60 28.42
C TYR A 601 -18.20 20.43 27.46
N GLY A 602 -19.10 21.23 28.05
CA GLY A 602 -19.95 22.14 27.31
C GLY A 602 -20.31 23.34 28.16
N PHE A 603 -20.20 24.55 27.58
CA PHE A 603 -20.58 25.81 28.21
C PHE A 603 -20.79 26.91 27.18
N ASP A 604 -21.41 28.02 27.58
CA ASP A 604 -21.64 29.19 26.72
C ASP A 604 -20.65 30.31 27.05
N VAL A 605 -20.08 30.92 26.01
CA VAL A 605 -19.23 32.10 26.12
C VAL A 605 -19.85 33.24 25.30
N GLY A 606 -20.50 34.16 25.99
CA GLY A 606 -21.11 35.31 25.31
C GLY A 606 -22.21 34.95 24.30
N GLY A 607 -22.93 33.88 24.54
CA GLY A 607 -23.94 33.34 23.62
C GLY A 607 -23.43 32.41 22.52
N VAL A 608 -22.15 32.06 22.54
CA VAL A 608 -21.54 31.06 21.66
C VAL A 608 -21.41 29.75 22.42
N PRO A 609 -22.10 28.66 22.01
CA PRO A 609 -21.93 27.35 22.57
C PRO A 609 -20.50 26.83 22.30
N VAL A 610 -19.84 26.38 23.34
CA VAL A 610 -18.49 25.77 23.29
C VAL A 610 -18.58 24.37 23.87
N ASP A 611 -18.08 23.38 23.12
CA ASP A 611 -17.96 22.01 23.59
C ASP A 611 -16.59 21.40 23.21
N GLY A 612 -16.28 20.24 23.76
CA GLY A 612 -15.07 19.51 23.43
C GLY A 612 -14.80 18.35 24.36
N VAL A 613 -13.66 17.70 24.12
CA VAL A 613 -13.23 16.51 24.87
C VAL A 613 -11.79 16.70 25.33
N VAL A 614 -11.51 16.34 26.57
CA VAL A 614 -10.14 16.29 27.11
C VAL A 614 -9.93 14.93 27.77
N GLY A 615 -8.85 14.26 27.42
CA GLY A 615 -8.55 12.94 27.96
C GLY A 615 -7.12 12.51 27.76
N ALA A 616 -6.82 11.33 28.23
CA ALA A 616 -5.55 10.68 27.99
C ALA A 616 -5.74 9.15 27.90
N ARG A 617 -4.94 8.55 27.05
CA ARG A 617 -4.83 7.11 26.92
C ARG A 617 -3.44 6.66 27.35
N ILE A 618 -3.36 5.69 28.24
CA ILE A 618 -2.10 5.11 28.73
C ILE A 618 -2.02 3.69 28.19
N VAL A 619 -0.95 3.38 27.47
CA VAL A 619 -0.75 2.08 26.82
C VAL A 619 0.56 1.46 27.31
N ASN A 620 0.48 0.33 28.00
CA ASN A 620 1.63 -0.52 28.29
C ASN A 620 1.75 -1.61 27.24
N THR A 621 2.86 -1.62 26.50
CA THR A 621 3.15 -2.65 25.49
C THR A 621 4.31 -3.52 25.94
N LYS A 622 4.11 -4.83 25.90
CA LYS A 622 5.13 -5.85 26.14
C LYS A 622 5.31 -6.66 24.87
N ALA A 623 6.51 -6.62 24.29
CA ALA A 623 6.84 -7.39 23.10
C ALA A 623 8.01 -8.33 23.36
N GLN A 624 7.90 -9.54 22.82
CA GLN A 624 8.99 -10.50 22.72
C GLN A 624 9.17 -10.86 21.25
N LEU A 625 10.34 -10.54 20.72
CA LEU A 625 10.72 -10.79 19.33
C LEU A 625 11.85 -11.81 19.33
N THR A 626 11.69 -12.89 18.57
CA THR A 626 12.69 -13.93 18.43
C THR A 626 12.99 -14.13 16.96
N GLY A 627 14.23 -13.93 16.57
CA GLY A 627 14.73 -14.11 15.21
C GLY A 627 16.14 -14.70 15.27
N ASN A 628 16.73 -14.92 14.11
CA ASN A 628 18.09 -15.44 14.03
C ASN A 628 19.00 -14.39 13.39
N ALA A 629 20.13 -14.13 14.03
CA ALA A 629 21.16 -13.21 13.56
C ALA A 629 22.47 -13.97 13.32
N LEU A 630 23.23 -13.52 12.34
CA LEU A 630 24.60 -13.99 12.16
C LEU A 630 25.50 -13.25 13.15
N VAL A 631 26.14 -13.99 14.06
CA VAL A 631 27.05 -13.46 15.08
C VAL A 631 28.32 -14.28 15.04
N ASP A 632 29.46 -13.63 14.84
CA ASP A 632 30.78 -14.30 14.71
C ASP A 632 30.76 -15.39 13.61
N GLY A 633 30.06 -15.20 12.52
CA GLY A 633 29.94 -16.17 11.43
C GLY A 633 29.00 -17.37 11.74
N GLU A 634 28.41 -17.44 12.93
CA GLU A 634 27.45 -18.46 13.31
C GLU A 634 26.03 -17.91 13.42
N LEU A 635 25.06 -18.72 13.00
CA LEU A 635 23.66 -18.38 13.13
C LEU A 635 23.22 -18.60 14.58
N ARG A 636 22.87 -17.51 15.28
CA ARG A 636 22.41 -17.53 16.67
C ARG A 636 20.99 -16.98 16.80
N THR A 637 20.17 -17.68 17.58
CA THR A 637 18.84 -17.19 17.94
C THR A 637 18.98 -15.99 18.89
N THR A 638 18.41 -14.87 18.49
CA THR A 638 18.37 -13.62 19.24
C THR A 638 16.95 -13.33 19.69
N THR A 639 16.79 -13.00 20.96
CA THR A 639 15.50 -12.60 21.53
C THR A 639 15.62 -11.22 22.14
N SER A 640 14.79 -10.29 21.70
CA SER A 640 14.59 -8.98 22.33
C SER A 640 13.29 -8.97 23.11
N ARG A 641 13.33 -8.37 24.29
CA ARG A 641 12.14 -8.09 25.11
C ARG A 641 12.02 -6.61 25.31
N GLN A 642 10.91 -6.05 24.87
CA GLN A 642 10.59 -4.64 25.02
C GLN A 642 9.42 -4.49 25.98
N ASN A 643 9.49 -3.49 26.84
CA ASN A 643 8.38 -3.09 27.70
C ASN A 643 8.42 -1.56 27.81
N TYR A 644 7.40 -0.93 27.27
CA TYR A 644 7.30 0.53 27.27
C TYR A 644 5.86 0.99 27.54
N VAL A 645 5.76 2.20 28.08
CA VAL A 645 4.49 2.85 28.39
C VAL A 645 4.43 4.14 27.59
N ASP A 646 3.33 4.31 26.86
CA ASP A 646 3.01 5.55 26.16
C ASP A 646 1.84 6.23 26.86
N VAL A 647 1.95 7.54 27.01
CA VAL A 647 0.88 8.41 27.49
C VAL A 647 0.48 9.31 26.32
N LEU A 648 -0.74 9.17 25.87
CA LEU A 648 -1.26 9.83 24.67
C LEU A 648 -2.37 10.81 25.09
N PRO A 649 -2.04 12.06 25.45
CA PRO A 649 -3.03 13.07 25.75
C PRO A 649 -3.75 13.54 24.49
N SER A 650 -5.01 13.91 24.64
CA SER A 650 -5.83 14.51 23.59
C SER A 650 -6.74 15.59 24.16
N ALA A 651 -6.86 16.69 23.44
CA ALA A 651 -7.78 17.77 23.75
C ALA A 651 -8.40 18.30 22.46
N SER A 652 -9.72 18.49 22.47
CA SER A 652 -10.47 19.13 21.39
C SER A 652 -11.34 20.25 21.95
N PHE A 653 -11.58 21.23 21.09
CA PHE A 653 -12.40 22.40 21.37
C PHE A 653 -13.23 22.71 20.13
N ARG A 654 -14.53 22.94 20.30
CA ARG A 654 -15.44 23.33 19.25
C ARG A 654 -16.28 24.52 19.71
N ALA A 655 -16.27 25.61 18.94
CA ALA A 655 -17.12 26.78 19.15
C ALA A 655 -18.11 26.89 17.99
N LYS A 656 -19.40 26.94 18.29
CA LYS A 656 -20.49 27.07 17.32
C LYS A 656 -20.95 28.51 17.27
N PHE A 657 -20.37 29.32 16.37
CA PHE A 657 -20.74 30.74 16.20
C PHE A 657 -22.17 30.91 15.70
N THR A 658 -22.62 29.99 14.86
CA THR A 658 -24.02 29.86 14.41
C THR A 658 -24.30 28.36 14.19
N ASP A 659 -25.55 27.99 13.89
CA ASP A 659 -25.90 26.61 13.52
C ASP A 659 -25.16 26.11 12.26
N GLN A 660 -24.59 27.03 11.49
CA GLN A 660 -23.90 26.76 10.23
C GLN A 660 -22.38 26.95 10.30
N LEU A 661 -21.86 27.73 11.25
CA LEU A 661 -20.45 28.12 11.32
C LEU A 661 -19.83 27.66 12.63
N GLN A 662 -18.81 26.81 12.56
CA GLN A 662 -18.09 26.34 13.73
C GLN A 662 -16.57 26.38 13.52
N LEU A 663 -15.85 26.59 14.64
CA LEU A 663 -14.38 26.47 14.75
C LEU A 663 -14.06 25.23 15.56
N ARG A 664 -13.08 24.45 15.12
CA ARG A 664 -12.50 23.34 15.88
C ARG A 664 -11.01 23.57 16.10
N LEU A 665 -10.53 23.24 17.28
CA LEU A 665 -9.12 23.17 17.64
C LEU A 665 -8.84 21.80 18.23
N SER A 666 -7.67 21.23 17.97
CA SER A 666 -7.26 19.94 18.55
C SER A 666 -5.76 19.93 18.81
N ALA A 667 -5.38 19.32 19.93
CA ALA A 667 -4.01 19.00 20.28
C ALA A 667 -3.95 17.54 20.74
N THR A 668 -3.12 16.73 20.10
CA THR A 668 -3.06 15.28 20.36
C THR A 668 -1.63 14.77 20.29
N GLU A 669 -1.35 13.69 21.02
CA GLU A 669 -0.15 12.90 20.85
C GLU A 669 -0.50 11.51 20.30
N THR A 670 0.23 11.08 19.28
CA THR A 670 -0.01 9.81 18.57
C THR A 670 1.29 9.07 18.34
N ARG A 671 1.18 7.78 18.06
CA ARG A 671 2.34 6.93 17.78
C ARG A 671 2.11 5.93 16.67
N THR A 672 3.19 5.45 16.05
CA THR A 672 3.21 4.32 15.10
C THR A 672 4.28 3.32 15.50
N ARG A 673 3.91 2.03 15.58
CA ARG A 673 4.86 0.95 15.85
C ARG A 673 5.64 0.56 14.60
N PRO A 674 6.91 0.07 14.74
CA PRO A 674 7.66 -0.50 13.61
C PRO A 674 6.97 -1.76 13.05
N GLU A 675 7.15 -2.00 11.75
CA GLU A 675 6.69 -3.25 11.10
C GLU A 675 7.54 -4.45 11.48
N TYR A 676 6.99 -5.67 11.40
CA TYR A 676 7.71 -6.88 11.77
C TYR A 676 8.92 -7.15 10.89
N ASN A 677 8.86 -6.83 9.59
CA ASN A 677 10.00 -6.96 8.70
C ASN A 677 11.17 -6.03 9.11
N GLN A 678 10.86 -4.82 9.58
CA GLN A 678 11.87 -3.89 10.11
C GLN A 678 12.50 -4.37 11.42
N LEU A 679 11.78 -5.19 12.17
CA LEU A 679 12.21 -5.75 13.45
C LEU A 679 13.01 -7.06 13.29
N ASN A 680 13.01 -7.70 12.12
CA ASN A 680 13.68 -8.99 11.92
C ASN A 680 15.22 -8.84 11.95
N PRO A 681 15.93 -9.38 12.94
CA PRO A 681 17.36 -9.21 13.08
C PRO A 681 18.19 -10.02 12.07
N ALA A 682 17.54 -10.79 11.19
CA ALA A 682 18.22 -11.57 10.17
C ALA A 682 19.12 -10.68 9.31
N VAL A 683 20.37 -11.07 9.16
CA VAL A 683 21.33 -10.37 8.31
C VAL A 683 21.47 -11.12 7.00
N THR A 684 21.19 -10.42 5.91
CA THR A 684 21.47 -10.90 4.56
C THR A 684 22.75 -10.23 4.10
N ILE A 685 23.80 -11.00 3.85
CA ILE A 685 25.11 -10.51 3.40
C ILE A 685 25.17 -10.63 1.88
N GLY A 686 25.68 -9.58 1.24
CA GLY A 686 26.10 -9.61 -0.15
C GLY A 686 27.31 -10.57 -0.33
N SER A 687 27.91 -10.60 -1.51
CA SER A 687 29.02 -11.51 -1.79
C SER A 687 30.17 -11.36 -0.78
N PRO A 688 30.51 -12.39 0.00
CA PRO A 688 31.56 -12.30 1.03
C PRO A 688 32.98 -12.01 0.49
N GLY A 689 33.17 -12.10 -0.80
CA GLY A 689 34.47 -11.85 -1.46
C GLY A 689 34.67 -10.40 -2.00
N VAL A 690 33.73 -9.49 -1.74
CA VAL A 690 33.81 -8.09 -2.15
C VAL A 690 34.12 -7.24 -0.92
N THR A 691 35.13 -6.39 -1.01
CA THR A 691 35.50 -5.47 0.07
C THR A 691 35.10 -4.05 -0.36
N PRO A 692 34.37 -3.28 0.46
CA PRO A 692 33.81 -3.65 1.78
C PRO A 692 32.68 -4.68 1.69
N ILE A 693 32.60 -5.56 2.66
CA ILE A 693 31.48 -6.51 2.79
C ILE A 693 30.24 -5.72 3.22
N THR A 694 29.14 -5.87 2.49
CA THR A 694 27.89 -5.17 2.79
C THR A 694 26.76 -6.16 3.08
N GLY A 695 25.80 -5.75 3.88
CA GLY A 695 24.64 -6.54 4.24
C GLY A 695 23.40 -5.68 4.54
N ASN A 696 22.25 -6.34 4.67
CA ASN A 696 21.00 -5.72 5.09
C ASN A 696 20.44 -6.49 6.29
N SER A 697 19.84 -5.81 7.25
CA SER A 697 19.09 -6.43 8.35
C SER A 697 17.96 -5.54 8.80
N GLY A 698 17.00 -6.11 9.57
CA GLY A 698 16.15 -5.32 10.43
C GLY A 698 16.83 -4.97 11.76
N ASN A 699 16.12 -4.26 12.62
CA ASN A 699 16.59 -3.85 13.93
C ASN A 699 15.54 -4.17 15.01
N ILE A 700 15.80 -5.20 15.76
CA ILE A 700 14.91 -5.73 16.79
C ILE A 700 14.66 -4.73 17.97
N ASN A 701 15.45 -3.66 18.04
CA ASN A 701 15.41 -2.66 19.10
C ASN A 701 14.68 -1.36 18.71
N LEU A 702 14.08 -1.31 17.52
CA LEU A 702 13.33 -0.13 17.08
C LEU A 702 12.23 0.23 18.06
N GLN A 703 12.08 1.52 18.29
CA GLN A 703 11.04 2.13 19.11
C GLN A 703 9.93 2.71 18.23
N PRO A 704 8.71 2.89 18.75
CA PRO A 704 7.65 3.59 18.04
C PRO A 704 8.04 5.01 17.62
N ILE A 705 7.51 5.44 16.47
CA ILE A 705 7.55 6.84 16.03
C ILE A 705 6.48 7.61 16.83
N LEU A 706 6.80 8.79 17.35
CA LEU A 706 5.90 9.66 18.08
C LEU A 706 5.60 10.94 17.31
N SER A 707 4.38 11.47 17.44
CA SER A 707 3.98 12.74 16.85
C SER A 707 3.11 13.56 17.78
N THR A 708 3.50 14.82 18.00
CA THR A 708 2.65 15.83 18.63
C THR A 708 1.94 16.60 17.51
N ASN A 709 0.61 16.65 17.57
CA ASN A 709 -0.23 17.17 16.49
C ASN A 709 -1.06 18.35 16.99
N TYR A 710 -1.14 19.40 16.17
CA TYR A 710 -1.97 20.59 16.38
C TYR A 710 -2.82 20.82 15.13
N ASP A 711 -4.11 20.97 15.31
CA ASP A 711 -5.07 21.14 14.23
C ASP A 711 -6.03 22.28 14.54
N ALA A 712 -6.39 23.07 13.52
CA ALA A 712 -7.47 24.03 13.57
C ALA A 712 -8.29 23.96 12.30
N SER A 713 -9.62 23.96 12.39
CA SER A 713 -10.52 24.03 11.22
C SER A 713 -11.67 25.00 11.43
N LEU A 714 -12.00 25.76 10.40
CA LEU A 714 -13.19 26.59 10.30
C LEU A 714 -14.13 25.97 9.27
N GLU A 715 -15.38 25.72 9.69
CA GLU A 715 -16.32 24.91 8.92
C GLU A 715 -17.65 25.67 8.79
N TRP A 716 -18.05 25.97 7.54
CA TRP A 716 -19.31 26.63 7.22
C TRP A 716 -20.22 25.69 6.43
N TYR A 717 -21.32 25.29 7.06
CA TYR A 717 -22.34 24.38 6.54
C TYR A 717 -23.57 25.17 6.11
N PHE A 718 -23.52 25.79 4.93
CA PHE A 718 -24.55 26.72 4.46
C PHE A 718 -25.80 26.04 3.88
N SER A 719 -25.73 24.71 3.62
CA SER A 719 -26.91 23.91 3.23
C SER A 719 -26.73 22.44 3.63
N LYS A 720 -27.78 21.62 3.42
CA LYS A 720 -27.73 20.18 3.73
C LYS A 720 -26.65 19.42 2.95
N THR A 721 -26.27 19.91 1.77
CA THR A 721 -25.20 19.34 0.92
C THR A 721 -24.08 20.32 0.65
N GLY A 722 -24.19 21.55 1.18
CA GLY A 722 -23.26 22.63 0.91
C GLY A 722 -22.37 22.93 2.11
N SER A 723 -21.07 22.90 1.92
CA SER A 723 -20.09 23.27 2.92
C SER A 723 -18.84 23.89 2.31
N LEU A 724 -18.22 24.79 3.07
CA LEU A 724 -16.88 25.32 2.84
C LEU A 724 -16.08 25.10 4.11
N THR A 725 -14.98 24.35 4.04
CA THR A 725 -14.13 24.07 5.18
C THR A 725 -12.70 24.45 4.89
N GLY A 726 -12.03 25.08 5.86
CA GLY A 726 -10.62 25.39 5.82
C GLY A 726 -9.94 24.82 7.07
N ALA A 727 -8.80 24.18 6.93
CA ALA A 727 -8.05 23.66 8.06
C ALA A 727 -6.55 23.98 7.91
N ILE A 728 -5.88 24.16 9.04
CA ILE A 728 -4.43 24.21 9.16
C ILE A 728 -3.98 23.16 10.15
N PHE A 729 -2.82 22.59 9.92
CA PHE A 729 -2.29 21.55 10.79
C PHE A 729 -0.77 21.63 10.94
N ARG A 730 -0.26 21.12 12.06
CA ARG A 730 1.15 20.93 12.32
C ARG A 730 1.37 19.61 13.06
N ARG A 731 2.42 18.89 12.66
CA ARG A 731 2.88 17.65 13.27
C ARG A 731 4.38 17.72 13.50
N ASP A 732 4.78 17.59 14.75
CA ASP A 732 6.18 17.50 15.16
C ASP A 732 6.47 16.02 15.46
N VAL A 733 7.25 15.38 14.58
CA VAL A 733 7.49 13.92 14.59
C VAL A 733 8.88 13.62 15.14
N GLN A 734 8.98 12.58 15.96
CA GLN A 734 10.25 12.10 16.53
C GLN A 734 10.41 10.61 16.28
N GLY A 735 11.65 10.18 16.02
CA GLY A 735 11.98 8.77 15.85
C GLY A 735 11.59 8.21 14.49
N PHE A 736 11.60 9.03 13.43
CA PHE A 736 11.45 8.49 12.07
C PHE A 736 12.42 7.34 11.87
N ILE A 737 11.91 6.23 11.30
CA ILE A 737 12.73 5.07 11.00
C ILE A 737 13.36 5.29 9.63
N THR A 738 14.68 5.36 9.62
CA THR A 738 15.49 5.57 8.40
C THR A 738 16.53 4.47 8.32
N ASN A 739 16.77 3.94 7.12
CA ASN A 739 17.83 2.97 6.91
C ASN A 739 19.19 3.68 6.94
N LEU A 740 20.04 3.24 7.82
CA LEU A 740 21.40 3.74 7.99
C LEU A 740 22.42 2.61 7.84
N ASN A 741 23.62 2.96 7.36
CA ASN A 741 24.75 2.06 7.31
C ASN A 741 25.41 2.00 8.70
N SER A 742 25.59 0.80 9.23
CA SER A 742 26.28 0.53 10.49
C SER A 742 27.40 -0.45 10.27
N GLN A 743 28.56 -0.24 10.90
CA GLN A 743 29.67 -1.19 10.90
C GLN A 743 29.43 -2.24 11.98
N VAL A 744 29.28 -3.51 11.59
CA VAL A 744 28.96 -4.61 12.49
C VAL A 744 30.01 -5.70 12.36
N ASP A 745 30.49 -6.21 13.51
CA ASP A 745 31.32 -7.40 13.54
C ASP A 745 30.41 -8.65 13.41
N LEU A 746 30.57 -9.37 12.32
CA LEU A 746 29.84 -10.59 12.00
C LEU A 746 30.79 -11.80 11.86
N GLY A 747 32.02 -11.69 12.41
CA GLY A 747 33.02 -12.74 12.34
C GLY A 747 33.79 -12.81 11.02
N TYR A 748 33.68 -11.80 10.16
CA TYR A 748 34.52 -11.67 8.97
C TYR A 748 35.84 -10.95 9.29
N PRO A 749 36.88 -11.08 8.44
CA PRO A 749 38.17 -10.40 8.66
C PRO A 749 38.08 -8.87 8.75
N THR A 750 37.02 -8.29 8.23
CA THR A 750 36.71 -6.84 8.29
C THR A 750 35.29 -6.65 8.77
N LEU A 751 35.01 -5.51 9.39
CA LEU A 751 33.65 -5.12 9.74
C LEU A 751 32.75 -5.12 8.49
N VAL A 752 31.51 -5.57 8.67
CA VAL A 752 30.50 -5.59 7.63
C VAL A 752 29.67 -4.30 7.69
N THR A 753 29.54 -3.61 6.59
CA THR A 753 28.63 -2.47 6.49
C THR A 753 27.21 -2.99 6.32
N VAL A 754 26.42 -2.94 7.39
CA VAL A 754 25.04 -3.41 7.39
C VAL A 754 24.10 -2.19 7.27
N ASN A 755 23.28 -2.18 6.22
CA ASN A 755 22.18 -1.25 6.07
C ASN A 755 20.98 -1.76 6.89
N ARG A 756 20.55 -0.98 7.89
CA ARG A 756 19.45 -1.36 8.77
C ARG A 756 18.59 -0.17 9.20
N PRO A 757 17.30 -0.39 9.52
CA PRO A 757 16.44 0.65 10.03
C PRO A 757 16.84 1.09 11.44
N GLU A 758 16.91 2.39 11.66
CA GLU A 758 17.22 3.03 12.94
C GLU A 758 16.24 4.17 13.24
N ASN A 759 15.96 4.40 14.53
CA ASN A 759 15.22 5.57 14.97
C ASN A 759 16.18 6.76 15.08
N GLY A 760 16.17 7.68 14.13
CA GLY A 760 17.14 8.78 14.15
C GLY A 760 16.57 10.15 13.80
N GLY A 761 15.50 10.18 13.02
CA GLY A 761 15.00 11.42 12.44
C GLY A 761 14.02 12.19 13.35
N LYS A 762 14.16 13.52 13.35
CA LYS A 762 13.09 14.44 13.72
C LYS A 762 12.53 15.04 12.46
N GLY A 763 11.24 15.30 12.41
CA GLY A 763 10.63 15.94 11.27
C GLY A 763 9.43 16.80 11.65
N ARG A 764 9.08 17.67 10.75
CA ARG A 764 7.93 18.55 10.89
C ARG A 764 7.13 18.53 9.60
N LEU A 765 5.81 18.41 9.75
CA LEU A 765 4.86 18.60 8.68
C LEU A 765 3.89 19.69 9.13
N GLN A 766 3.65 20.67 8.25
CA GLN A 766 2.64 21.69 8.46
C GLN A 766 1.94 21.95 7.13
N GLY A 767 0.70 22.43 7.18
CA GLY A 767 -0.02 22.64 5.95
C GLY A 767 -1.40 23.22 6.12
N ALA A 768 -2.07 23.37 4.98
CA ALA A 768 -3.43 23.87 4.90
C ALA A 768 -4.28 23.01 3.97
N GLU A 769 -5.56 22.85 4.33
CA GLU A 769 -6.57 22.13 3.58
C GLU A 769 -7.76 23.05 3.33
N VAL A 770 -8.32 23.02 2.13
CA VAL A 770 -9.58 23.71 1.79
C VAL A 770 -10.46 22.71 1.06
N ALA A 771 -11.74 22.64 1.43
CA ALA A 771 -12.73 21.85 0.74
C ALA A 771 -14.03 22.63 0.58
N PHE A 772 -14.60 22.55 -0.62
CA PHE A 772 -15.88 23.13 -0.99
C PHE A 772 -16.74 22.07 -1.65
N GLN A 773 -17.98 21.93 -1.23
CA GLN A 773 -18.96 21.09 -1.90
C GLN A 773 -20.33 21.75 -1.89
N THR A 774 -21.10 21.56 -2.97
CA THR A 774 -22.50 21.99 -3.03
C THR A 774 -23.23 21.40 -4.23
N PHE A 775 -24.56 21.33 -4.16
CA PHE A 775 -25.43 21.29 -5.33
C PHE A 775 -25.98 22.67 -5.62
N PHE A 776 -26.16 22.98 -6.90
CA PHE A 776 -26.66 24.29 -7.35
C PHE A 776 -28.19 24.30 -7.40
N ASP A 777 -28.84 23.94 -6.28
CA ASP A 777 -30.30 23.81 -6.15
C ASP A 777 -31.06 25.11 -6.49
N PHE A 778 -30.37 26.27 -6.45
CA PHE A 778 -30.90 27.55 -6.85
C PHE A 778 -31.06 27.73 -8.37
N LEU A 779 -30.49 26.86 -9.18
CA LEU A 779 -30.62 26.90 -10.64
C LEU A 779 -31.97 26.30 -11.10
N PRO A 780 -32.58 26.83 -12.16
CA PRO A 780 -33.88 26.36 -12.61
C PRO A 780 -33.81 25.03 -13.40
N GLY A 781 -34.92 24.28 -13.33
CA GLY A 781 -35.15 23.11 -14.19
C GLY A 781 -34.07 22.07 -14.05
N VAL A 782 -33.54 21.55 -15.15
CA VAL A 782 -32.52 20.48 -15.17
C VAL A 782 -31.18 20.94 -14.57
N LEU A 783 -30.89 22.21 -14.54
CA LEU A 783 -29.65 22.77 -14.05
C LEU A 783 -29.51 22.62 -12.53
N SER A 784 -30.59 22.47 -11.75
CA SER A 784 -30.53 22.24 -10.31
C SER A 784 -29.94 20.85 -9.95
N GLY A 785 -29.78 19.97 -10.95
CA GLY A 785 -29.08 18.69 -10.77
C GLY A 785 -27.56 18.81 -10.71
N PHE A 786 -26.96 19.93 -11.13
CA PHE A 786 -25.52 20.10 -11.07
C PHE A 786 -25.01 20.35 -9.66
N GLY A 787 -23.81 19.88 -9.39
CA GLY A 787 -23.08 20.09 -8.15
C GLY A 787 -21.57 19.97 -8.36
N THR A 788 -20.81 20.29 -7.34
CA THR A 788 -19.35 20.18 -7.38
C THR A 788 -18.78 19.82 -6.01
N GLN A 789 -17.63 19.12 -6.02
CA GLN A 789 -16.75 18.97 -4.87
C GLN A 789 -15.33 19.39 -5.31
N LEU A 790 -14.75 20.32 -4.60
CA LEU A 790 -13.41 20.84 -4.84
C LEU A 790 -12.62 20.72 -3.55
N ASN A 791 -11.42 20.22 -3.61
CA ASN A 791 -10.51 20.29 -2.46
C ASN A 791 -9.06 20.50 -2.90
N ALA A 792 -8.30 21.16 -2.03
CA ALA A 792 -6.89 21.38 -2.22
C ALA A 792 -6.17 21.23 -0.89
N THR A 793 -4.96 20.70 -0.94
CA THR A 793 -4.08 20.53 0.22
C THR A 793 -2.68 21.01 -0.13
N TYR A 794 -2.14 21.83 0.76
CA TYR A 794 -0.74 22.26 0.76
C TYR A 794 -0.03 21.66 1.96
N ILE A 795 1.15 21.07 1.74
CA ILE A 795 1.98 20.45 2.79
C ILE A 795 3.42 20.97 2.64
N ASP A 796 3.94 21.51 3.72
CA ASP A 796 5.34 21.83 3.89
C ASP A 796 5.90 20.83 4.91
N ALA A 797 6.83 19.96 4.44
CA ALA A 797 7.32 18.85 5.23
C ALA A 797 8.84 18.77 5.13
N SER A 798 9.50 18.68 6.28
CA SER A 798 10.94 18.50 6.36
C SER A 798 11.32 17.50 7.44
N GLN A 799 12.42 16.80 7.21
CA GLN A 799 13.04 15.89 8.19
C GLN A 799 14.55 16.12 8.23
N ALA A 800 15.14 15.92 9.40
CA ALA A 800 16.57 15.79 9.53
C ALA A 800 16.95 14.33 9.25
N LEU A 801 17.57 14.06 8.10
CA LEU A 801 18.14 12.75 7.79
C LEU A 801 19.47 12.62 8.52
N PRO A 802 19.64 11.69 9.47
CA PRO A 802 20.96 11.41 10.01
C PRO A 802 21.82 10.79 8.88
N VAL A 803 23.01 11.31 8.69
CA VAL A 803 23.96 10.81 7.70
C VAL A 803 24.66 9.55 8.22
N SER A 804 24.88 9.48 9.53
CA SER A 804 25.35 8.30 10.25
C SER A 804 24.80 8.32 11.70
N LEU A 805 24.90 7.20 12.42
CA LEU A 805 24.50 7.12 13.83
C LEU A 805 25.24 8.18 14.66
N GLY A 806 24.49 9.15 15.20
CA GLY A 806 24.99 10.19 16.10
C GLY A 806 25.36 11.54 15.46
N GLU A 807 25.25 11.68 14.14
CA GLU A 807 25.52 12.96 13.45
C GLU A 807 24.25 13.80 13.31
N ALA A 808 24.41 15.13 13.26
CA ALA A 808 23.32 16.05 12.96
C ALA A 808 22.81 15.82 11.53
N GLY A 809 21.52 15.57 11.40
CA GLY A 809 20.89 15.28 10.10
C GLY A 809 20.88 16.50 9.18
N GLN A 810 20.97 16.24 7.89
CA GLN A 810 20.77 17.24 6.85
C GLN A 810 19.26 17.44 6.63
N ASP A 811 18.80 18.69 6.58
CA ASP A 811 17.39 19.00 6.27
C ASP A 811 17.05 18.55 4.86
N SER A 812 16.00 17.77 4.74
CA SER A 812 15.50 17.20 3.49
C SER A 812 13.98 17.10 3.47
N ASP A 813 13.41 16.91 2.28
CA ASP A 813 11.99 16.56 2.14
C ASP A 813 11.68 15.25 2.89
N ILE A 814 10.43 15.06 3.32
CA ILE A 814 9.96 13.74 3.77
C ILE A 814 9.56 12.94 2.52
N PRO A 815 10.17 11.75 2.26
CA PRO A 815 9.80 10.92 1.13
C PRO A 815 8.32 10.57 1.10
N GLY A 816 7.73 10.55 -0.09
CA GLY A 816 6.32 10.23 -0.29
C GLY A 816 5.35 11.41 -0.13
N VAL A 817 5.79 12.56 0.38
CA VAL A 817 4.94 13.74 0.59
C VAL A 817 4.94 14.64 -0.65
N SER A 818 3.76 14.82 -1.25
CA SER A 818 3.54 15.83 -2.31
C SER A 818 3.20 17.18 -1.68
N LYS A 819 3.88 18.23 -2.12
CA LYS A 819 3.65 19.60 -1.61
C LYS A 819 2.25 20.11 -1.88
N TRP A 820 1.71 19.80 -3.06
CA TRP A 820 0.38 20.19 -3.49
C TRP A 820 -0.42 19.00 -3.98
N SER A 821 -1.68 18.91 -3.61
CA SER A 821 -2.67 18.02 -4.21
C SER A 821 -4.03 18.70 -4.28
N TYR A 822 -4.79 18.43 -5.35
CA TYR A 822 -6.17 18.89 -5.47
C TYR A 822 -7.04 17.90 -6.22
N ASN A 823 -8.33 17.92 -5.89
CA ASN A 823 -9.36 17.18 -6.54
C ASN A 823 -10.47 18.12 -6.99
N ALA A 824 -10.96 17.94 -8.21
CA ALA A 824 -12.10 18.66 -8.74
C ALA A 824 -13.10 17.65 -9.29
N VAL A 825 -14.31 17.66 -8.74
CA VAL A 825 -15.38 16.72 -9.11
C VAL A 825 -16.59 17.52 -9.57
N GLY A 826 -16.97 17.34 -10.83
CA GLY A 826 -18.26 17.77 -11.35
C GLY A 826 -19.31 16.68 -11.15
N ILE A 827 -20.48 17.04 -10.67
CA ILE A 827 -21.57 16.13 -10.32
C ILE A 827 -22.82 16.56 -11.07
N TYR A 828 -23.59 15.59 -11.51
CA TYR A 828 -24.96 15.79 -11.95
C TYR A 828 -25.86 14.70 -11.34
N GLU A 829 -26.93 15.10 -10.65
CA GLU A 829 -27.92 14.16 -10.12
C GLU A 829 -29.31 14.76 -10.20
N LYS A 830 -30.13 14.23 -11.11
CA LYS A 830 -31.54 14.63 -11.23
C LYS A 830 -32.37 13.55 -11.90
N GLY A 831 -33.50 13.23 -11.27
CA GLY A 831 -34.38 12.14 -11.74
C GLY A 831 -33.63 10.80 -11.80
N PRO A 832 -33.75 10.04 -12.88
CA PRO A 832 -33.11 8.72 -12.96
C PRO A 832 -31.59 8.77 -13.24
N VAL A 833 -31.02 9.93 -13.50
CA VAL A 833 -29.62 10.08 -13.96
C VAL A 833 -28.75 10.66 -12.86
N SER A 834 -27.62 9.97 -12.62
CA SER A 834 -26.52 10.47 -11.81
C SER A 834 -25.21 10.31 -12.59
N ALA A 835 -24.43 11.38 -12.72
CA ALA A 835 -23.14 11.36 -13.40
C ALA A 835 -22.09 12.11 -12.58
N ARG A 836 -20.82 11.70 -12.74
CA ARG A 836 -19.68 12.28 -12.05
C ARG A 836 -18.45 12.28 -12.95
N LEU A 837 -17.72 13.40 -12.98
CA LEU A 837 -16.42 13.53 -13.60
C LEU A 837 -15.43 14.00 -12.53
N ALA A 838 -14.41 13.20 -12.23
CA ALA A 838 -13.45 13.46 -11.16
C ALA A 838 -12.04 13.62 -11.72
N TYR A 839 -11.41 14.75 -11.44
CA TYR A 839 -10.01 15.01 -11.76
C TYR A 839 -9.19 15.10 -10.49
N ASN A 840 -8.11 14.30 -10.43
CA ASN A 840 -7.17 14.27 -9.34
C ASN A 840 -5.79 14.71 -9.85
N TRP A 841 -5.10 15.55 -9.10
CA TRP A 841 -3.75 15.98 -9.40
C TRP A 841 -2.91 16.10 -8.13
N ARG A 842 -1.63 15.69 -8.23
CA ARG A 842 -0.63 15.97 -7.19
C ARG A 842 0.71 16.39 -7.79
N SER A 843 1.40 17.27 -7.08
CA SER A 843 2.71 17.78 -7.48
C SER A 843 3.80 16.70 -7.41
N ARG A 844 4.99 17.05 -7.89
CA ARG A 844 6.22 16.28 -7.71
C ARG A 844 6.35 15.78 -6.28
N VAL A 845 6.85 14.56 -6.13
CA VAL A 845 7.14 13.94 -4.83
C VAL A 845 8.53 13.30 -4.85
N THR A 846 9.30 13.49 -3.78
CA THR A 846 10.56 12.77 -3.56
C THR A 846 10.24 11.37 -3.07
N ASN A 847 10.73 10.32 -3.76
CA ASN A 847 10.48 8.93 -3.38
C ASN A 847 11.46 8.47 -2.31
N PHE A 848 12.75 8.68 -2.54
CA PHE A 848 13.81 8.39 -1.58
C PHE A 848 15.07 9.18 -1.90
N PHE A 849 16.02 9.16 -0.96
CA PHE A 849 17.36 9.70 -1.12
C PHE A 849 18.38 8.56 -1.30
N ALA A 850 19.24 8.69 -2.30
CA ALA A 850 20.35 7.79 -2.51
C ALA A 850 21.55 8.25 -1.67
N THR A 851 22.19 7.33 -0.95
CA THR A 851 23.39 7.59 -0.18
C THR A 851 24.55 6.73 -0.69
N ASP A 852 25.75 7.21 -0.56
CA ASP A 852 26.97 6.42 -0.79
C ASP A 852 27.21 5.41 0.37
N PRO A 853 28.22 4.53 0.27
CA PRO A 853 28.55 3.61 1.37
C PRO A 853 28.99 4.31 2.67
N ALA A 854 29.41 5.57 2.60
CA ALA A 854 29.73 6.40 3.77
C ALA A 854 28.49 7.09 4.37
N GLY A 855 27.31 6.90 3.73
CA GLY A 855 26.05 7.50 4.16
C GLY A 855 25.80 8.92 3.64
N GLN A 856 26.68 9.48 2.81
CA GLN A 856 26.51 10.83 2.26
C GLN A 856 25.43 10.81 1.16
N LEU A 857 24.61 11.87 1.14
CA LEU A 857 23.56 12.03 0.14
C LEU A 857 24.16 12.26 -1.23
N ILE A 858 23.95 11.33 -2.16
CA ILE A 858 24.46 11.37 -3.53
C ILE A 858 23.38 11.59 -4.59
N GLY A 859 22.13 11.70 -4.20
CA GLY A 859 21.03 11.98 -5.13
C GLY A 859 19.68 11.74 -4.53
N ALA A 860 18.65 12.03 -5.31
CA ALA A 860 17.27 11.79 -4.96
C ALA A 860 16.51 11.19 -6.15
N GLU A 861 15.53 10.35 -5.85
CA GLU A 861 14.54 9.93 -6.82
C GLU A 861 13.23 10.68 -6.57
N PHE A 862 12.59 11.13 -7.63
CA PHE A 862 11.36 11.87 -7.53
C PHE A 862 10.40 11.56 -8.67
N ASN A 863 9.10 11.60 -8.38
CA ASN A 863 8.07 11.48 -9.38
C ASN A 863 7.74 12.86 -9.97
N ARG A 864 7.43 12.89 -11.26
CA ARG A 864 6.77 14.04 -11.88
C ARG A 864 5.33 14.17 -11.34
N PRO A 865 4.67 15.33 -11.52
CA PRO A 865 3.25 15.46 -11.17
C PRO A 865 2.41 14.34 -11.77
N ILE A 866 1.46 13.85 -10.99
CA ILE A 866 0.57 12.74 -11.36
C ILE A 866 -0.84 13.31 -11.48
N GLU A 867 -1.53 12.94 -12.57
CA GLU A 867 -2.91 13.35 -12.82
C GLU A 867 -3.76 12.17 -13.25
N ARG A 868 -5.06 12.23 -12.94
CA ARG A 868 -6.03 11.21 -13.33
C ARG A 868 -7.40 11.83 -13.55
N LEU A 869 -8.08 11.36 -14.56
CA LEU A 869 -9.47 11.74 -14.87
C LEU A 869 -10.33 10.47 -14.91
N ASP A 870 -11.40 10.46 -14.11
CA ASP A 870 -12.33 9.35 -13.99
C ASP A 870 -13.77 9.84 -14.28
N PHE A 871 -14.59 9.00 -14.90
CA PHE A 871 -15.99 9.27 -15.20
C PHE A 871 -16.88 8.15 -14.68
N SER A 872 -18.06 8.50 -14.17
CA SER A 872 -19.08 7.55 -13.73
C SER A 872 -20.48 8.04 -14.13
N LEU A 873 -21.31 7.12 -14.63
CA LEU A 873 -22.70 7.34 -15.00
C LEU A 873 -23.56 6.25 -14.40
N SER A 874 -24.68 6.64 -13.79
CA SER A 874 -25.71 5.72 -13.30
C SER A 874 -27.07 6.17 -13.81
N VAL A 875 -27.88 5.21 -14.28
CA VAL A 875 -29.22 5.46 -14.78
C VAL A 875 -30.20 4.48 -14.12
N ALA A 876 -31.10 4.96 -13.31
CA ALA A 876 -32.19 4.16 -12.75
C ALA A 876 -33.13 3.76 -13.90
N ALA A 877 -33.01 2.52 -14.37
CA ALA A 877 -33.80 1.98 -15.47
C ALA A 877 -35.24 1.66 -15.01
N ILE A 878 -35.38 1.13 -13.83
CA ILE A 878 -36.63 0.93 -13.08
C ILE A 878 -36.31 1.18 -11.59
N GLU A 879 -37.33 1.25 -10.74
CA GLU A 879 -37.18 1.52 -9.31
C GLU A 879 -36.21 0.55 -8.63
N ALA A 880 -36.24 -0.73 -9.00
CA ALA A 880 -35.42 -1.79 -8.44
C ALA A 880 -34.06 -1.97 -9.11
N VAL A 881 -33.78 -1.34 -10.28
CA VAL A 881 -32.56 -1.61 -11.08
C VAL A 881 -31.93 -0.34 -11.61
N THR A 882 -30.65 -0.16 -11.32
CA THR A 882 -29.80 0.94 -11.83
C THR A 882 -28.69 0.38 -12.72
N LEU A 883 -28.57 0.86 -13.92
CA LEU A 883 -27.46 0.58 -14.82
C LEU A 883 -26.31 1.52 -14.53
N THR A 884 -25.07 1.05 -14.66
CA THR A 884 -23.87 1.83 -14.40
C THR A 884 -22.84 1.69 -15.50
N PHE A 885 -22.18 2.78 -15.82
CA PHE A 885 -21.02 2.83 -16.72
C PHE A 885 -19.94 3.69 -16.10
N ASP A 886 -18.73 3.14 -15.95
CA ASP A 886 -17.59 3.84 -15.37
C ASP A 886 -16.37 3.74 -16.29
N VAL A 887 -15.57 4.81 -16.32
CA VAL A 887 -14.27 4.83 -17.00
C VAL A 887 -13.25 5.43 -16.03
N SER A 888 -12.21 4.68 -15.74
CA SER A 888 -11.09 5.14 -14.91
C SER A 888 -9.84 5.40 -15.75
N ASN A 889 -9.05 6.40 -15.35
CA ASN A 889 -7.81 6.82 -16.02
C ASN A 889 -8.01 7.20 -17.49
N ILE A 890 -9.02 8.03 -17.79
CA ILE A 890 -9.36 8.43 -19.17
C ILE A 890 -8.16 9.03 -19.90
N THR A 891 -7.34 9.83 -19.22
CA THR A 891 -6.15 10.48 -19.78
C THR A 891 -5.06 9.48 -20.16
N GLY A 892 -5.01 8.31 -19.50
CA GLY A 892 -3.93 7.33 -19.68
C GLY A 892 -2.56 7.91 -19.34
N SER A 893 -2.50 8.83 -18.35
CA SER A 893 -1.27 9.52 -17.97
C SER A 893 -0.26 8.53 -17.40
N PRO A 894 1.00 8.52 -17.90
CA PRO A 894 2.03 7.62 -17.40
C PRO A 894 2.57 8.10 -16.06
N TYR A 895 2.93 7.14 -15.22
CA TYR A 895 3.80 7.37 -14.08
C TYR A 895 5.23 7.60 -14.55
N ARG A 896 5.90 8.63 -14.04
CA ARG A 896 7.28 8.99 -14.40
C ARG A 896 8.09 9.32 -13.16
N ALA A 897 9.03 8.44 -12.82
CA ALA A 897 10.05 8.68 -11.82
C ALA A 897 11.38 9.06 -12.49
N LEU A 898 12.08 10.00 -11.90
CA LEU A 898 13.40 10.47 -12.35
C LEU A 898 14.39 10.33 -11.21
N ARG A 899 15.65 10.02 -11.53
CA ARG A 899 16.76 10.04 -10.60
C ARG A 899 17.66 11.25 -10.88
N ALA A 900 17.81 12.13 -9.88
CA ALA A 900 18.70 13.26 -9.94
C ALA A 900 20.16 12.80 -10.11
N VAL A 901 20.92 13.55 -10.88
CA VAL A 901 22.36 13.30 -11.09
C VAL A 901 23.17 14.05 -10.03
N PRO A 902 24.04 13.35 -9.28
CA PRO A 902 24.88 14.00 -8.27
C PRO A 902 25.74 15.12 -8.88
N GLY A 903 25.75 16.29 -8.22
CA GLY A 903 26.55 17.45 -8.65
C GLY A 903 26.01 18.23 -9.86
N LEU A 904 24.91 17.80 -10.50
CA LEU A 904 24.28 18.49 -11.63
C LEU A 904 22.84 18.84 -11.28
N ALA A 905 22.61 20.06 -10.84
CA ALA A 905 21.34 20.48 -10.22
C ALA A 905 20.08 20.28 -11.08
N ASN A 906 20.19 20.31 -12.40
CA ASN A 906 19.07 20.19 -13.33
C ASN A 906 19.07 18.88 -14.11
N ALA A 907 20.08 18.04 -13.94
CA ALA A 907 20.19 16.77 -14.64
C ALA A 907 19.49 15.63 -13.90
N SER A 908 18.81 14.78 -14.65
CA SER A 908 18.18 13.56 -14.12
C SER A 908 18.09 12.50 -15.20
N TYR A 909 18.16 11.24 -14.80
CA TYR A 909 17.86 10.10 -15.67
C TYR A 909 16.43 9.58 -15.42
N PRO A 910 15.73 9.02 -16.45
CA PRO A 910 14.43 8.39 -16.27
C PRO A 910 14.60 7.12 -15.43
N ARG A 911 14.09 7.15 -14.17
CA ARG A 911 14.23 6.03 -13.23
C ARG A 911 13.22 4.93 -13.53
N ASP A 912 11.97 5.31 -13.75
CA ASP A 912 10.88 4.39 -14.04
C ASP A 912 9.78 5.13 -14.79
N VAL A 913 9.42 4.63 -15.95
CA VAL A 913 8.29 5.15 -16.72
C VAL A 913 7.33 4.00 -16.98
N ARG A 914 6.10 4.11 -16.42
CA ARG A 914 5.08 3.06 -16.46
C ARG A 914 3.79 3.55 -17.10
N TYR A 915 3.14 2.63 -17.79
CA TYR A 915 1.78 2.81 -18.31
C TYR A 915 0.83 1.84 -17.60
N GLU A 916 -0.29 2.39 -17.13
CA GLU A 916 -1.41 1.68 -16.51
C GLU A 916 -2.62 1.68 -17.45
N SER A 917 -3.55 0.76 -17.22
CA SER A 917 -4.75 0.61 -18.05
C SER A 917 -5.71 1.80 -17.88
N ARG A 918 -6.41 2.13 -18.97
CA ARG A 918 -7.75 2.68 -18.87
C ARG A 918 -8.70 1.53 -18.56
N VAL A 919 -9.54 1.70 -17.54
CA VAL A 919 -10.47 0.65 -17.14
C VAL A 919 -11.90 1.10 -17.44
N PHE A 920 -12.60 0.30 -18.23
CA PHE A 920 -14.01 0.49 -18.57
C PHE A 920 -14.84 -0.51 -17.78
N ALA A 921 -15.97 -0.08 -17.21
CA ALA A 921 -16.84 -0.96 -16.48
C ALA A 921 -18.31 -0.73 -16.84
N LEU A 922 -19.05 -1.82 -17.02
CA LEU A 922 -20.50 -1.83 -17.21
C LEU A 922 -21.12 -2.73 -16.15
N GLY A 923 -22.18 -2.26 -15.52
CA GLY A 923 -22.82 -2.98 -14.45
C GLY A 923 -24.31 -2.71 -14.29
N ALA A 924 -24.92 -3.52 -13.44
CA ALA A 924 -26.29 -3.34 -12.96
C ALA A 924 -26.31 -3.51 -11.43
N ARG A 925 -27.07 -2.66 -10.76
CA ARG A 925 -27.38 -2.76 -9.34
C ARG A 925 -28.83 -3.05 -9.17
N PHE A 926 -29.18 -3.81 -8.14
CA PHE A 926 -30.54 -4.16 -7.84
C PHE A 926 -30.81 -4.05 -6.34
N ARG A 927 -32.06 -3.72 -6.00
CA ARG A 927 -32.56 -3.66 -4.63
C ARG A 927 -34.03 -4.06 -4.62
N PHE A 928 -34.37 -5.10 -3.84
CA PHE A 928 -35.70 -5.65 -3.67
C PHE A 928 -36.07 -5.71 -2.20
#